data_5a33f9ed24ced932c5e0332764466858
#
_entry.id   5a33f9ed24ced932c5e0332764466858
#
_cell.length_a   1.000
_cell.length_b   1.000
_cell.length_c   1.000
_cell.angle_alpha   90.00
_cell.angle_beta   90.00
_cell.angle_gamma   90.00
#
_symmetry.space_group_name_H-M   'P 1'
#
loop_
_entity.id
_entity.type
_entity.pdbx_description
1 polymer ?
#
loop_
_entity_poly.entity_id
_entity_poly.type
_entity_poly.pdbx_seq_one_letter_code
_entity_poly.pdbx_strand_id
1 'polypeptide(L)'
;MSKDKSFKQRRIQRTQVNKSSAAAKISSHTGSVKSQRNILITFIFSIIGFLTIPNLLGLPYSSLECSWIIGLNMAKGLGLQFGKDIVFPFGPLGFMYSPYFCEFNTWLISSAFCLFVHCLFIFSIIIMLKKLFSSPIDCVLMGLALMLALPQTQIEYKLLFSVLILLYLSVVSPFKPKPQLILYVFVSFMMAAASLIKFTAMLVSGSILIFMVVFCLYKKQIIPLCCILFSYIGSMLILLVLTGQKIVNFPAYLLHSYELSDGYSSAMNVNGPVSEVCVGLCAVGLLIALLLYSILKSKPNLIYFILISAGFVFVSFKHGLVRHDISHIYIFFANALLIFSSMYITNKKQLTSLLRYLSLILIFVLIAFIFKSSPRQIIPDIEGKFKIIGSAVSLATDDAATRAKILEGAKRKMRTLEDETIKYIGNKSVDLIPWEISQAYGYNLNWAPRPIFHCYCAYTDKLDMLNSQYYESDKAPDILLYAIGTLDSRYSLFDAPATLRTILRNYKPVFVDNRFHSYIILRKADTQRLSTSRTISVLDTEIGKSIPVPKIKDRYLFAKIYMDYNLLGKTAKLFYKPPSVYIKLTTDKTTLEHKFIFSIARNGIFLSQSMHDINGLLDIFNGNVSNDLNSITISTKYPAFYNKHIRVEFFEVPK
;
A
#
# COMPACT_ATOMS: atom_id res chain seq x y z
N MET A 1 -78.77 35.87 -22.77
CA MET A 1 -77.76 34.80 -22.84
C MET A 1 -76.30 35.25 -22.98
N SER A 2 -75.99 36.56 -23.10
CA SER A 2 -74.59 37.04 -23.34
C SER A 2 -73.82 37.38 -22.06
N LYS A 3 -74.48 37.76 -20.96
CA LYS A 3 -73.78 38.15 -19.70
C LYS A 3 -73.26 36.96 -18.88
N ASP A 4 -73.84 35.80 -19.04
CA ASP A 4 -73.47 34.60 -18.25
C ASP A 4 -72.17 33.90 -18.78
N LYS A 5 -71.89 33.99 -20.09
CA LYS A 5 -70.67 33.47 -20.68
C LYS A 5 -69.40 34.25 -20.24
N SER A 6 -69.55 35.59 -20.08
CA SER A 6 -68.44 36.45 -19.65
C SER A 6 -68.06 36.22 -18.18
N PHE A 7 -69.01 35.92 -17.33
CA PHE A 7 -68.79 35.67 -15.90
C PHE A 7 -68.11 34.28 -15.67
N LYS A 8 -68.46 33.26 -16.44
CA LYS A 8 -67.78 31.96 -16.42
C LYS A 8 -66.33 32.02 -16.93
N GLN A 9 -66.10 32.78 -18.00
CA GLN A 9 -64.73 32.99 -18.51
C GLN A 9 -63.83 33.72 -17.51
N ARG A 10 -64.32 34.76 -16.86
CA ARG A 10 -63.57 35.51 -15.82
C ARG A 10 -63.28 34.65 -14.59
N ARG A 11 -64.19 33.74 -14.23
CA ARG A 11 -63.99 32.80 -13.11
C ARG A 11 -62.94 31.71 -13.44
N ILE A 12 -62.92 31.20 -14.67
CA ILE A 12 -61.92 30.25 -15.16
C ILE A 12 -60.53 30.94 -15.23
N GLN A 13 -60.42 32.15 -15.76
CA GLN A 13 -59.18 32.90 -15.79
C GLN A 13 -58.65 33.23 -14.39
N ARG A 14 -59.49 33.67 -13.44
CA ARG A 14 -59.06 33.87 -12.04
C ARG A 14 -58.59 32.59 -11.37
N THR A 15 -59.23 31.45 -11.65
CA THR A 15 -58.79 30.12 -11.10
C THR A 15 -57.49 29.66 -11.71
N GLN A 16 -57.26 29.93 -12.99
CA GLN A 16 -55.96 29.64 -13.64
C GLN A 16 -54.83 30.53 -13.15
N VAL A 17 -55.07 31.85 -12.98
CA VAL A 17 -54.09 32.80 -12.43
C VAL A 17 -53.78 32.45 -10.98
N ASN A 18 -54.75 32.11 -10.15
CA ASN A 18 -54.50 31.67 -8.77
C ASN A 18 -53.76 30.34 -8.68
N LYS A 19 -54.01 29.37 -9.57
CA LYS A 19 -53.24 28.13 -9.67
C LYS A 19 -51.81 28.37 -10.14
N SER A 20 -51.59 29.26 -11.11
CA SER A 20 -50.25 29.58 -11.57
C SER A 20 -49.45 30.37 -10.52
N SER A 21 -50.05 31.32 -9.78
CA SER A 21 -49.39 32.03 -8.70
C SER A 21 -49.10 31.14 -7.49
N ALA A 22 -49.96 30.21 -7.13
CA ALA A 22 -49.71 29.23 -6.09
C ALA A 22 -48.61 28.24 -6.51
N ALA A 23 -48.59 27.75 -7.76
CA ALA A 23 -47.53 26.93 -8.30
C ALA A 23 -46.16 27.68 -8.34
N ALA A 24 -46.17 28.94 -8.70
CA ALA A 24 -44.98 29.80 -8.67
C ALA A 24 -44.46 30.03 -7.23
N LYS A 25 -45.36 30.28 -6.25
CA LYS A 25 -44.96 30.37 -4.82
C LYS A 25 -44.45 29.07 -4.26
N ILE A 26 -45.03 27.92 -4.60
CA ILE A 26 -44.55 26.60 -4.19
C ILE A 26 -43.20 26.31 -4.83
N SER A 27 -43.00 26.63 -6.12
CA SER A 27 -41.73 26.46 -6.84
C SER A 27 -40.63 27.38 -6.24
N SER A 28 -40.93 28.60 -5.89
CA SER A 28 -39.94 29.51 -5.25
C SER A 28 -39.61 29.07 -3.83
N HIS A 29 -40.58 28.60 -3.05
CA HIS A 29 -40.34 28.11 -1.69
C HIS A 29 -39.51 26.81 -1.70
N THR A 30 -39.81 25.85 -2.62
CA THR A 30 -39.01 24.62 -2.77
C THR A 30 -37.61 24.90 -3.29
N GLY A 31 -37.43 25.90 -4.17
CA GLY A 31 -36.11 26.37 -4.62
C GLY A 31 -35.27 26.97 -3.49
N SER A 32 -35.89 27.80 -2.64
CA SER A 32 -35.24 28.39 -1.47
C SER A 32 -34.80 27.35 -0.44
N VAL A 33 -35.67 26.39 -0.09
CA VAL A 33 -35.35 25.30 0.85
C VAL A 33 -34.22 24.42 0.32
N LYS A 34 -34.21 24.11 -0.97
CA LYS A 34 -33.12 23.32 -1.60
C LYS A 34 -31.79 24.09 -1.58
N SER A 35 -31.83 25.40 -1.80
CA SER A 35 -30.63 26.26 -1.73
C SER A 35 -30.05 26.31 -0.32
N GLN A 36 -30.87 26.58 0.69
CA GLN A 36 -30.44 26.62 2.11
C GLN A 36 -29.84 25.29 2.55
N ARG A 37 -30.48 24.16 2.21
CA ARG A 37 -29.96 22.82 2.47
C ARG A 37 -28.57 22.62 1.84
N ASN A 38 -28.40 23.00 0.58
CA ASN A 38 -27.13 22.84 -0.13
C ASN A 38 -26.00 23.69 0.48
N ILE A 39 -26.32 24.88 0.98
CA ILE A 39 -25.38 25.73 1.73
C ILE A 39 -24.96 25.03 3.03
N LEU A 40 -25.95 24.53 3.79
CA LEU A 40 -25.69 23.85 5.06
C LEU A 40 -24.83 22.59 4.88
N ILE A 41 -25.11 21.75 3.86
CA ILE A 41 -24.27 20.60 3.52
C ILE A 41 -22.85 21.06 3.22
N THR A 42 -22.66 22.08 2.39
CA THR A 42 -21.32 22.59 2.08
C THR A 42 -20.60 23.05 3.34
N PHE A 43 -21.25 23.83 4.18
CA PHE A 43 -20.67 24.38 5.41
C PHE A 43 -20.23 23.25 6.37
N ILE A 44 -21.14 22.30 6.69
CA ILE A 44 -20.83 21.19 7.61
C ILE A 44 -19.65 20.36 7.09
N PHE A 45 -19.69 19.97 5.81
CA PHE A 45 -18.65 19.10 5.25
C PHE A 45 -17.33 19.84 4.98
N SER A 46 -17.34 21.16 4.82
CA SER A 46 -16.12 21.96 4.84
C SER A 46 -15.46 22.00 6.22
N ILE A 47 -16.26 22.10 7.29
CA ILE A 47 -15.75 21.99 8.66
C ILE A 47 -15.16 20.59 8.90
N ILE A 48 -15.88 19.52 8.53
CA ILE A 48 -15.35 18.16 8.63
C ILE A 48 -14.04 18.02 7.84
N GLY A 49 -13.98 18.60 6.64
CA GLY A 49 -12.76 18.63 5.83
C GLY A 49 -11.61 19.32 6.56
N PHE A 50 -11.85 20.46 7.19
CA PHE A 50 -10.82 21.14 8.00
C PHE A 50 -10.38 20.28 9.21
N LEU A 51 -11.32 19.70 9.94
CA LEU A 51 -11.03 18.87 11.11
C LEU A 51 -10.27 17.58 10.78
N THR A 52 -10.39 17.09 9.55
CA THR A 52 -9.75 15.86 9.07
C THR A 52 -8.57 16.12 8.13
N ILE A 53 -8.07 17.37 8.04
CA ILE A 53 -6.92 17.71 7.20
C ILE A 53 -5.71 16.80 7.53
N PRO A 54 -5.04 16.23 6.52
CA PRO A 54 -3.90 15.36 6.76
C PRO A 54 -2.70 16.14 7.32
N ASN A 55 -1.72 15.41 7.87
CA ASN A 55 -0.43 16.02 8.16
C ASN A 55 0.23 16.47 6.86
N LEU A 56 0.66 17.74 6.79
CA LEU A 56 1.28 18.36 5.62
C LEU A 56 2.81 18.51 5.76
N LEU A 57 3.36 18.17 6.93
CA LEU A 57 4.78 18.29 7.21
C LEU A 57 5.23 17.21 8.18
N GLY A 58 5.94 16.21 7.67
CA GLY A 58 6.73 15.27 8.44
C GLY A 58 8.21 15.64 8.38
N LEU A 59 8.92 15.54 9.50
CA LEU A 59 10.39 15.59 9.49
C LEU A 59 10.95 14.17 9.44
N PRO A 60 12.03 13.92 8.67
CA PRO A 60 12.64 12.60 8.59
C PRO A 60 13.28 12.19 9.92
N TYR A 61 13.21 10.89 10.26
CA TYR A 61 13.79 10.28 11.46
C TYR A 61 14.14 8.81 11.20
N SER A 62 14.94 8.20 12.10
CA SER A 62 15.31 6.78 11.98
C SER A 62 14.15 5.89 12.40
N SER A 63 13.59 5.16 11.46
CA SER A 63 12.61 4.09 11.64
C SER A 63 12.43 3.31 10.35
N LEU A 64 11.82 2.13 10.44
CA LEU A 64 11.50 1.31 9.28
C LEU A 64 10.63 2.06 8.26
N GLU A 65 9.57 2.72 8.73
CA GLU A 65 8.63 3.47 7.88
C GLU A 65 9.29 4.68 7.25
N CYS A 66 10.02 5.48 8.03
CA CYS A 66 10.66 6.67 7.51
C CYS A 66 11.83 6.33 6.57
N SER A 67 12.51 5.20 6.81
CA SER A 67 13.61 4.72 5.96
C SER A 67 13.20 4.54 4.50
N TRP A 68 12.04 3.87 4.22
CA TRP A 68 11.62 3.73 2.84
C TRP A 68 11.08 5.05 2.24
N ILE A 69 10.48 5.94 3.05
CA ILE A 69 10.06 7.28 2.58
C ILE A 69 11.30 8.08 2.15
N ILE A 70 12.35 8.08 2.98
CA ILE A 70 13.64 8.69 2.66
C ILE A 70 14.21 8.06 1.38
N GLY A 71 14.21 6.72 1.29
CA GLY A 71 14.71 5.98 0.13
C GLY A 71 14.02 6.38 -1.17
N LEU A 72 12.69 6.55 -1.17
CA LEU A 72 11.93 7.01 -2.35
C LEU A 72 12.26 8.46 -2.75
N ASN A 73 12.45 9.35 -1.76
CA ASN A 73 12.89 10.73 -2.02
C ASN A 73 14.31 10.77 -2.58
N MET A 74 15.23 9.99 -2.00
CA MET A 74 16.62 9.86 -2.51
C MET A 74 16.63 9.26 -3.92
N ALA A 75 15.83 8.21 -4.18
CA ALA A 75 15.71 7.59 -5.50
C ALA A 75 15.26 8.60 -6.57
N LYS A 76 14.30 9.48 -6.22
CA LYS A 76 13.87 10.59 -7.09
C LYS A 76 15.00 11.57 -7.34
N GLY A 77 15.72 12.01 -6.29
CA GLY A 77 16.85 12.94 -6.39
C GLY A 77 18.02 12.38 -7.21
N LEU A 78 18.28 11.07 -7.10
CA LEU A 78 19.35 10.37 -7.86
C LEU A 78 18.92 9.95 -9.27
N GLY A 79 17.66 10.18 -9.69
CA GLY A 79 17.16 9.80 -11.01
C GLY A 79 17.09 8.29 -11.24
N LEU A 80 16.95 7.48 -10.18
CA LEU A 80 16.90 6.03 -10.27
C LEU A 80 15.65 5.56 -11.01
N GLN A 81 15.80 4.51 -11.81
CA GLN A 81 14.76 3.99 -12.68
C GLN A 81 13.98 2.86 -11.98
N PHE A 82 12.68 3.06 -11.80
CA PHE A 82 11.82 2.03 -11.25
C PHE A 82 11.67 0.84 -12.21
N GLY A 83 11.69 -0.36 -11.63
CA GLY A 83 11.71 -1.62 -12.38
C GLY A 83 13.12 -2.08 -12.79
N LYS A 84 14.13 -1.21 -12.71
CA LYS A 84 15.53 -1.53 -13.03
C LYS A 84 16.45 -1.29 -11.83
N ASP A 85 16.57 -0.03 -11.39
CA ASP A 85 17.45 0.36 -10.29
C ASP A 85 16.72 0.28 -8.94
N ILE A 86 15.38 0.42 -8.94
CA ILE A 86 14.51 0.33 -7.76
C ILE A 86 13.31 -0.59 -8.06
N VAL A 87 13.09 -1.55 -7.16
CA VAL A 87 11.93 -2.44 -7.15
C VAL A 87 11.32 -2.40 -5.75
N PHE A 88 10.17 -1.74 -5.62
CA PHE A 88 9.53 -1.50 -4.34
C PHE A 88 8.00 -1.44 -4.50
N PRO A 89 7.18 -1.69 -3.44
CA PRO A 89 5.71 -1.61 -3.52
C PRO A 89 5.16 -0.24 -3.93
N PHE A 90 5.94 0.82 -3.73
CA PHE A 90 5.65 2.17 -4.23
C PHE A 90 6.36 2.41 -5.56
N GLY A 91 5.71 3.18 -6.42
CA GLY A 91 6.21 3.51 -7.76
C GLY A 91 6.91 4.87 -7.86
N PRO A 92 7.11 5.38 -9.07
CA PRO A 92 7.82 6.64 -9.34
C PRO A 92 7.22 7.89 -8.67
N LEU A 93 5.92 7.88 -8.37
CA LEU A 93 5.23 8.92 -7.60
C LEU A 93 5.13 8.56 -6.10
N GLY A 94 5.81 7.51 -5.65
CA GLY A 94 5.75 7.06 -4.26
C GLY A 94 6.20 8.10 -3.23
N PHE A 95 7.08 9.03 -3.60
CA PHE A 95 7.47 10.16 -2.75
C PHE A 95 6.28 11.08 -2.40
N MET A 96 5.20 11.08 -3.20
CA MET A 96 3.98 11.85 -2.94
C MET A 96 3.03 11.18 -1.92
N TYR A 97 3.35 9.96 -1.49
CA TYR A 97 2.50 9.22 -0.55
C TYR A 97 2.38 9.89 0.81
N SER A 98 3.47 10.50 1.29
CA SER A 98 3.51 11.16 2.59
C SER A 98 4.47 12.36 2.54
N PRO A 99 4.03 13.56 2.99
CA PRO A 99 4.78 14.81 2.83
C PRO A 99 5.90 14.96 3.87
N TYR A 100 6.95 14.15 3.74
CA TYR A 100 8.16 14.29 4.54
C TYR A 100 9.14 15.30 3.92
N PHE A 101 9.66 16.18 4.75
CA PHE A 101 10.63 17.20 4.34
C PHE A 101 12.04 16.60 4.21
N CYS A 102 12.23 15.79 3.15
CA CYS A 102 13.55 15.28 2.77
C CYS A 102 14.27 16.23 1.80
N GLU A 103 13.52 16.94 0.96
CA GLU A 103 13.95 17.95 0.01
C GLU A 103 12.79 18.91 -0.23
N PHE A 104 13.05 20.19 -0.47
CA PHE A 104 12.02 21.21 -0.56
C PHE A 104 11.02 20.95 -1.68
N ASN A 105 11.49 20.68 -2.90
CA ASN A 105 10.60 20.50 -4.06
C ASN A 105 9.73 19.25 -3.94
N THR A 106 10.29 18.13 -3.52
CA THR A 106 9.54 16.87 -3.33
C THR A 106 8.52 17.01 -2.20
N TRP A 107 8.87 17.66 -1.11
CA TRP A 107 7.97 17.95 -0.01
C TRP A 107 6.83 18.88 -0.44
N LEU A 108 7.12 19.99 -1.14
CA LEU A 108 6.11 20.96 -1.58
C LEU A 108 5.09 20.29 -2.50
N ILE A 109 5.56 19.51 -3.50
CA ILE A 109 4.71 18.74 -4.41
C ILE A 109 3.85 17.73 -3.64
N SER A 110 4.46 16.98 -2.71
CA SER A 110 3.76 15.99 -1.90
C SER A 110 2.69 16.62 -1.01
N SER A 111 3.01 17.73 -0.33
CA SER A 111 2.08 18.46 0.55
C SER A 111 0.91 19.04 -0.23
N ALA A 112 1.18 19.70 -1.37
CA ALA A 112 0.16 20.23 -2.26
C ALA A 112 -0.74 19.10 -2.81
N PHE A 113 -0.17 17.98 -3.19
CA PHE A 113 -0.93 16.83 -3.67
C PHE A 113 -1.79 16.20 -2.57
N CYS A 114 -1.26 16.03 -1.35
CA CYS A 114 -2.02 15.52 -0.21
C CYS A 114 -3.22 16.41 0.10
N LEU A 115 -3.02 17.72 0.10
CA LEU A 115 -4.09 18.71 0.30
C LEU A 115 -5.11 18.66 -0.84
N PHE A 116 -4.65 18.61 -2.09
CA PHE A 116 -5.52 18.49 -3.26
C PHE A 116 -6.40 17.24 -3.20
N VAL A 117 -5.82 16.07 -2.91
CA VAL A 117 -6.57 14.81 -2.80
C VAL A 117 -7.58 14.88 -1.67
N HIS A 118 -7.23 15.48 -0.54
CA HIS A 118 -8.15 15.66 0.57
C HIS A 118 -9.32 16.58 0.20
N CYS A 119 -9.06 17.72 -0.43
CA CYS A 119 -10.09 18.65 -0.93
C CYS A 119 -10.98 17.97 -1.99
N LEU A 120 -10.41 17.23 -2.94
CA LEU A 120 -11.14 16.46 -3.95
C LEU A 120 -12.06 15.42 -3.31
N PHE A 121 -11.59 14.74 -2.27
CA PHE A 121 -12.37 13.77 -1.53
C PHE A 121 -13.59 14.42 -0.86
N ILE A 122 -13.41 15.48 -0.10
CA ILE A 122 -14.51 16.22 0.55
C ILE A 122 -15.48 16.79 -0.50
N PHE A 123 -14.96 17.35 -1.58
CA PHE A 123 -15.75 17.89 -2.69
C PHE A 123 -16.62 16.79 -3.34
N SER A 124 -16.07 15.60 -3.58
CA SER A 124 -16.83 14.47 -4.16
C SER A 124 -18.01 14.06 -3.27
N ILE A 125 -17.81 14.05 -1.95
CA ILE A 125 -18.86 13.77 -0.95
C ILE A 125 -19.92 14.87 -0.95
N ILE A 126 -19.51 16.14 -0.95
CA ILE A 126 -20.44 17.29 -0.99
C ILE A 126 -21.34 17.20 -2.24
N ILE A 127 -20.77 16.93 -3.41
CA ILE A 127 -21.55 16.78 -4.65
C ILE A 127 -22.48 15.58 -4.56
N MET A 128 -22.02 14.43 -4.06
CA MET A 128 -22.84 13.24 -3.86
C MET A 128 -24.05 13.56 -2.99
N LEU A 129 -23.85 14.16 -1.84
CA LEU A 129 -24.93 14.52 -0.92
C LEU A 129 -25.87 15.55 -1.53
N LYS A 130 -25.38 16.61 -2.20
CA LYS A 130 -26.25 17.60 -2.86
C LYS A 130 -27.14 17.01 -3.94
N LYS A 131 -26.62 16.03 -4.71
CA LYS A 131 -27.36 15.39 -5.80
C LYS A 131 -28.30 14.29 -5.33
N LEU A 132 -27.91 13.51 -4.32
CA LEU A 132 -28.57 12.26 -3.93
C LEU A 132 -29.18 12.29 -2.51
N PHE A 133 -29.13 13.44 -1.85
CA PHE A 133 -29.63 13.64 -0.49
C PHE A 133 -31.10 13.23 -0.37
N SER A 134 -31.41 12.44 0.65
CA SER A 134 -32.78 12.01 0.94
C SER A 134 -33.23 12.31 2.38
N SER A 135 -32.33 12.46 3.35
CA SER A 135 -32.67 12.78 4.74
C SER A 135 -31.49 13.40 5.51
N PRO A 136 -31.74 14.20 6.58
CA PRO A 136 -30.70 14.70 7.46
C PRO A 136 -29.82 13.62 8.07
N ILE A 137 -30.39 12.44 8.33
CA ILE A 137 -29.67 11.26 8.86
C ILE A 137 -28.54 10.85 7.92
N ASP A 138 -28.68 11.03 6.60
CA ASP A 138 -27.62 10.74 5.62
C ASP A 138 -26.39 11.62 5.85
N CYS A 139 -26.59 12.89 6.21
CA CYS A 139 -25.48 13.79 6.53
C CYS A 139 -24.80 13.41 7.84
N VAL A 140 -25.58 13.06 8.86
CA VAL A 140 -25.03 12.61 10.15
C VAL A 140 -24.21 11.32 9.95
N LEU A 141 -24.77 10.33 9.26
CA LEU A 141 -24.12 9.06 8.97
C LEU A 141 -22.81 9.26 8.19
N MET A 142 -22.86 10.08 7.12
CA MET A 142 -21.65 10.35 6.32
C MET A 142 -20.63 11.19 7.10
N GLY A 143 -21.08 12.18 7.89
CA GLY A 143 -20.20 12.97 8.74
C GLY A 143 -19.45 12.11 9.75
N LEU A 144 -20.15 11.20 10.43
CA LEU A 144 -19.55 10.25 11.36
C LEU A 144 -18.57 9.30 10.63
N ALA A 145 -18.98 8.76 9.49
CA ALA A 145 -18.11 7.90 8.69
C ALA A 145 -16.82 8.61 8.27
N LEU A 146 -16.88 9.88 7.88
CA LEU A 146 -15.70 10.66 7.50
C LEU A 146 -14.78 10.94 8.69
N MET A 147 -15.33 11.36 9.83
CA MET A 147 -14.55 11.65 11.04
C MET A 147 -13.75 10.42 11.50
N LEU A 148 -14.32 9.23 11.37
CA LEU A 148 -13.68 7.98 11.77
C LEU A 148 -12.73 7.41 10.71
N ALA A 149 -13.12 7.46 9.44
CA ALA A 149 -12.38 6.81 8.36
C ALA A 149 -11.20 7.63 7.85
N LEU A 150 -11.34 8.97 7.71
CA LEU A 150 -10.31 9.78 7.06
C LEU A 150 -8.93 9.74 7.72
N PRO A 151 -8.79 9.71 9.05
CA PRO A 151 -7.48 9.57 9.69
C PRO A 151 -6.76 8.26 9.34
N GLN A 152 -7.51 7.20 9.02
CA GLN A 152 -7.00 5.86 8.75
C GLN A 152 -6.84 5.58 7.25
N THR A 153 -7.52 6.34 6.38
CA THR A 153 -7.51 6.10 4.93
C THR A 153 -6.26 6.68 4.29
N GLN A 154 -5.50 5.84 3.59
CA GLN A 154 -4.30 6.24 2.84
C GLN A 154 -4.66 7.11 1.63
N ILE A 155 -3.69 7.90 1.14
CA ILE A 155 -3.91 8.92 0.11
C ILE A 155 -4.42 8.33 -1.21
N GLU A 156 -3.89 7.17 -1.62
CA GLU A 156 -4.31 6.49 -2.84
C GLU A 156 -5.75 6.00 -2.75
N TYR A 157 -6.19 5.54 -1.58
CA TYR A 157 -7.59 5.14 -1.37
C TYR A 157 -8.53 6.35 -1.35
N LYS A 158 -8.12 7.49 -0.77
CA LYS A 158 -8.90 8.74 -0.84
C LYS A 158 -9.10 9.18 -2.28
N LEU A 159 -8.03 9.12 -3.07
CA LEU A 159 -8.05 9.50 -4.48
C LEU A 159 -8.98 8.57 -5.28
N LEU A 160 -8.82 7.25 -5.15
CA LEU A 160 -9.63 6.26 -5.87
C LEU A 160 -11.09 6.25 -5.42
N PHE A 161 -11.37 6.50 -4.14
CA PHE A 161 -12.74 6.68 -3.66
C PHE A 161 -13.40 7.89 -4.32
N SER A 162 -12.68 9.02 -4.44
CA SER A 162 -13.19 10.22 -5.14
C SER A 162 -13.51 9.91 -6.60
N VAL A 163 -12.62 9.20 -7.29
CA VAL A 163 -12.83 8.71 -8.66
C VAL A 163 -14.10 7.86 -8.74
N LEU A 164 -14.27 6.90 -7.82
CA LEU A 164 -15.42 6.01 -7.75
C LEU A 164 -16.74 6.81 -7.61
N ILE A 165 -16.80 7.76 -6.69
CA ILE A 165 -17.98 8.60 -6.48
C ILE A 165 -18.27 9.46 -7.72
N LEU A 166 -17.28 10.07 -8.32
CA LEU A 166 -17.45 10.90 -9.52
C LEU A 166 -17.92 10.07 -10.72
N LEU A 167 -17.38 8.86 -10.93
CA LEU A 167 -17.85 7.94 -11.97
C LEU A 167 -19.26 7.46 -11.69
N TYR A 168 -19.61 7.14 -10.45
CA TYR A 168 -20.97 6.78 -10.08
C TYR A 168 -21.96 7.90 -10.40
N LEU A 169 -21.63 9.14 -10.02
CA LEU A 169 -22.47 10.31 -10.29
C LEU A 169 -22.60 10.61 -11.80
N SER A 170 -21.59 10.31 -12.60
CA SER A 170 -21.64 10.51 -14.06
C SER A 170 -22.69 9.62 -14.75
N VAL A 171 -23.03 8.47 -14.13
CA VAL A 171 -24.05 7.54 -14.65
C VAL A 171 -25.44 7.82 -14.07
N VAL A 172 -25.53 8.03 -12.75
CA VAL A 172 -26.84 8.20 -12.06
C VAL A 172 -27.43 9.60 -12.26
N SER A 173 -26.57 10.61 -12.42
CA SER A 173 -26.96 12.00 -12.65
C SER A 173 -26.02 12.61 -13.71
N PRO A 174 -26.16 12.17 -14.97
CA PRO A 174 -25.20 12.49 -16.03
C PRO A 174 -25.07 14.00 -16.25
N PHE A 175 -23.84 14.40 -16.58
CA PHE A 175 -23.53 15.76 -16.99
C PHE A 175 -23.86 15.93 -18.49
N LYS A 176 -23.82 17.17 -18.97
CA LYS A 176 -23.84 17.43 -20.41
C LYS A 176 -22.64 16.73 -21.08
N PRO A 177 -22.71 16.38 -22.39
CA PRO A 177 -21.67 15.54 -23.03
C PRO A 177 -20.23 16.07 -22.88
N LYS A 178 -19.98 17.36 -23.16
CA LYS A 178 -18.64 17.95 -23.02
C LYS A 178 -18.08 17.90 -21.59
N PRO A 179 -18.78 18.38 -20.54
CA PRO A 179 -18.33 18.22 -19.15
C PRO A 179 -18.13 16.76 -18.73
N GLN A 180 -18.89 15.82 -19.29
CA GLN A 180 -18.75 14.41 -18.97
C GLN A 180 -17.44 13.81 -19.55
N LEU A 181 -17.04 14.18 -20.77
CA LEU A 181 -15.76 13.78 -21.35
C LEU A 181 -14.58 14.38 -20.56
N ILE A 182 -14.67 15.66 -20.17
CA ILE A 182 -13.65 16.29 -19.32
C ILE A 182 -13.52 15.52 -17.98
N LEU A 183 -14.64 15.13 -17.38
CA LEU A 183 -14.61 14.31 -16.17
C LEU A 183 -13.90 12.98 -16.41
N TYR A 184 -14.14 12.30 -17.52
CA TYR A 184 -13.47 11.03 -17.85
C TYR A 184 -11.96 11.19 -18.04
N VAL A 185 -11.50 12.27 -18.69
CA VAL A 185 -10.07 12.62 -18.76
C VAL A 185 -9.50 12.84 -17.35
N PHE A 186 -10.18 13.63 -16.53
CA PHE A 186 -9.75 13.93 -15.15
C PHE A 186 -9.65 12.69 -14.29
N VAL A 187 -10.67 11.85 -14.24
CA VAL A 187 -10.62 10.63 -13.42
C VAL A 187 -9.59 9.63 -13.93
N SER A 188 -9.37 9.54 -15.24
CA SER A 188 -8.32 8.71 -15.83
C SER A 188 -6.93 9.19 -15.43
N PHE A 189 -6.68 10.50 -15.41
CA PHE A 189 -5.44 11.09 -14.90
C PHE A 189 -5.24 10.78 -13.40
N MET A 190 -6.29 10.89 -12.60
CA MET A 190 -6.23 10.55 -11.16
C MET A 190 -5.95 9.07 -10.93
N MET A 191 -6.56 8.17 -11.70
CA MET A 191 -6.26 6.73 -11.65
C MET A 191 -4.81 6.44 -12.05
N ALA A 192 -4.28 7.09 -13.08
CA ALA A 192 -2.90 6.95 -13.50
C ALA A 192 -1.92 7.43 -12.42
N ALA A 193 -2.20 8.57 -11.79
CA ALA A 193 -1.40 9.08 -10.67
C ALA A 193 -1.41 8.11 -9.49
N ALA A 194 -2.58 7.62 -9.06
CA ALA A 194 -2.69 6.62 -8.01
C ALA A 194 -1.89 5.35 -8.32
N SER A 195 -1.94 4.88 -9.58
CA SER A 195 -1.23 3.69 -10.04
C SER A 195 0.29 3.82 -9.96
N LEU A 196 0.82 5.02 -10.18
CA LEU A 196 2.26 5.31 -10.07
C LEU A 196 2.71 5.66 -8.65
N ILE A 197 1.79 5.91 -7.71
CA ILE A 197 2.10 6.03 -6.28
C ILE A 197 2.36 4.64 -5.69
N LYS A 198 1.44 3.69 -5.91
CA LYS A 198 1.50 2.36 -5.26
C LYS A 198 0.87 1.29 -6.15
N PHE A 199 1.52 0.13 -6.25
CA PHE A 199 1.03 -0.94 -7.13
C PHE A 199 -0.36 -1.47 -6.75
N THR A 200 -0.70 -1.49 -5.45
CA THR A 200 -2.06 -1.86 -5.01
C THR A 200 -3.14 -0.91 -5.56
N ALA A 201 -2.83 0.38 -5.68
CA ALA A 201 -3.72 1.36 -6.32
C ALA A 201 -3.83 1.14 -7.83
N MET A 202 -2.77 0.63 -8.48
CA MET A 202 -2.82 0.21 -9.89
C MET A 202 -3.81 -0.95 -10.07
N LEU A 203 -3.85 -1.92 -9.17
CA LEU A 203 -4.81 -3.03 -9.22
C LEU A 203 -6.26 -2.55 -9.07
N VAL A 204 -6.51 -1.60 -8.15
CA VAL A 204 -7.84 -0.98 -8.00
C VAL A 204 -8.21 -0.18 -9.25
N SER A 205 -7.30 0.66 -9.74
CA SER A 205 -7.51 1.45 -10.98
C SER A 205 -7.79 0.55 -12.17
N GLY A 206 -7.05 -0.55 -12.31
CA GLY A 206 -7.25 -1.57 -13.34
C GLY A 206 -8.62 -2.22 -13.26
N SER A 207 -9.11 -2.56 -12.06
CA SER A 207 -10.44 -3.13 -11.87
C SER A 207 -11.56 -2.14 -12.25
N ILE A 208 -11.42 -0.86 -11.88
CA ILE A 208 -12.33 0.21 -12.29
C ILE A 208 -12.32 0.35 -13.82
N LEU A 209 -11.12 0.36 -14.42
CA LEU A 209 -10.95 0.50 -15.86
C LEU A 209 -11.60 -0.67 -16.61
N ILE A 210 -11.35 -1.91 -16.22
CA ILE A 210 -11.95 -3.12 -16.81
C ILE A 210 -13.48 -3.01 -16.75
N PHE A 211 -14.02 -2.64 -15.58
CA PHE A 211 -15.46 -2.48 -15.43
C PHE A 211 -16.00 -1.36 -16.34
N MET A 212 -15.32 -0.21 -16.44
CA MET A 212 -15.74 0.89 -17.32
C MET A 212 -15.69 0.49 -18.79
N VAL A 213 -14.69 -0.29 -19.21
CA VAL A 213 -14.60 -0.86 -20.57
C VAL A 213 -15.83 -1.74 -20.85
N VAL A 214 -16.13 -2.71 -19.97
CA VAL A 214 -17.29 -3.60 -20.11
C VAL A 214 -18.59 -2.80 -20.13
N PHE A 215 -18.73 -1.81 -19.25
CA PHE A 215 -19.92 -0.95 -19.17
C PHE A 215 -20.11 -0.13 -20.46
N CYS A 216 -19.06 0.51 -20.96
CA CYS A 216 -19.14 1.31 -22.19
C CYS A 216 -19.46 0.44 -23.43
N LEU A 217 -18.87 -0.76 -23.52
CA LEU A 217 -19.18 -1.72 -24.58
C LEU A 217 -20.65 -2.16 -24.52
N TYR A 218 -21.15 -2.52 -23.33
CA TYR A 218 -22.54 -2.89 -23.08
C TYR A 218 -23.52 -1.76 -23.48
N LYS A 219 -23.17 -0.51 -23.16
CA LYS A 219 -23.95 0.68 -23.53
C LYS A 219 -23.70 1.18 -24.96
N LYS A 220 -22.80 0.54 -25.71
CA LYS A 220 -22.37 0.96 -27.06
C LYS A 220 -21.81 2.40 -27.11
N GLN A 221 -21.12 2.81 -26.03
CA GLN A 221 -20.56 4.15 -25.86
C GLN A 221 -19.08 4.18 -26.24
N ILE A 222 -18.76 4.18 -27.52
CA ILE A 222 -17.38 4.10 -28.02
C ILE A 222 -16.55 5.35 -27.68
N ILE A 223 -17.13 6.56 -27.78
CA ILE A 223 -16.42 7.81 -27.48
C ILE A 223 -15.97 7.87 -26.02
N PRO A 224 -16.84 7.64 -25.00
CA PRO A 224 -16.42 7.51 -23.61
C PRO A 224 -15.36 6.42 -23.39
N LEU A 225 -15.50 5.27 -24.03
CA LEU A 225 -14.53 4.17 -23.95
C LEU A 225 -13.14 4.61 -24.41
N CYS A 226 -13.04 5.16 -25.63
CA CYS A 226 -11.77 5.67 -26.15
C CYS A 226 -11.20 6.78 -25.28
N CYS A 227 -12.05 7.71 -24.83
CA CYS A 227 -11.63 8.80 -23.95
C CYS A 227 -10.98 8.28 -22.66
N ILE A 228 -11.61 7.33 -21.96
CA ILE A 228 -11.09 6.77 -20.71
C ILE A 228 -9.76 6.02 -20.96
N LEU A 229 -9.72 5.14 -21.96
CA LEU A 229 -8.54 4.31 -22.24
C LEU A 229 -7.33 5.16 -22.66
N PHE A 230 -7.51 6.02 -23.66
CA PHE A 230 -6.40 6.85 -24.15
C PHE A 230 -5.95 7.87 -23.13
N SER A 231 -6.88 8.44 -22.34
CA SER A 231 -6.51 9.36 -21.26
C SER A 231 -5.75 8.65 -20.14
N TYR A 232 -6.14 7.42 -19.77
CA TYR A 232 -5.42 6.66 -18.75
C TYR A 232 -4.00 6.29 -19.20
N ILE A 233 -3.87 5.70 -20.38
CA ILE A 233 -2.56 5.32 -20.94
C ILE A 233 -1.69 6.55 -21.18
N GLY A 234 -2.24 7.58 -21.80
CA GLY A 234 -1.52 8.84 -22.05
C GLY A 234 -1.04 9.50 -20.76
N SER A 235 -1.91 9.55 -19.72
CA SER A 235 -1.54 10.08 -18.41
C SER A 235 -0.44 9.26 -17.74
N MET A 236 -0.47 7.93 -17.83
CA MET A 236 0.59 7.06 -17.32
C MET A 236 1.94 7.40 -17.98
N LEU A 237 1.96 7.51 -19.31
CA LEU A 237 3.19 7.82 -20.04
C LEU A 237 3.71 9.22 -19.73
N ILE A 238 2.82 10.22 -19.68
CA ILE A 238 3.17 11.60 -19.34
C ILE A 238 3.76 11.67 -17.93
N LEU A 239 3.12 11.04 -16.94
CA LEU A 239 3.58 11.05 -15.54
C LEU A 239 4.91 10.31 -15.37
N LEU A 240 5.15 9.20 -16.11
CA LEU A 240 6.45 8.53 -16.15
C LEU A 240 7.55 9.48 -16.65
N VAL A 241 7.33 10.16 -17.77
CA VAL A 241 8.30 11.11 -18.35
C VAL A 241 8.55 12.28 -17.37
N LEU A 242 7.49 12.87 -16.81
CA LEU A 242 7.60 13.97 -15.85
C LEU A 242 8.35 13.60 -14.56
N THR A 243 8.34 12.30 -14.19
CA THR A 243 9.13 11.80 -13.05
C THR A 243 10.56 11.41 -13.43
N GLY A 244 10.98 11.60 -14.68
CA GLY A 244 12.32 11.26 -15.18
C GLY A 244 12.49 9.75 -15.47
N GLN A 245 11.39 8.99 -15.56
CA GLN A 245 11.46 7.57 -15.87
C GLN A 245 11.53 7.31 -17.38
N LYS A 246 12.37 6.37 -17.77
CA LYS A 246 12.46 5.90 -19.15
C LYS A 246 11.30 4.92 -19.44
N ILE A 247 10.48 5.20 -20.44
CA ILE A 247 9.32 4.37 -20.82
C ILE A 247 9.73 2.91 -21.08
N VAL A 248 10.94 2.68 -21.61
CA VAL A 248 11.48 1.33 -21.88
C VAL A 248 11.58 0.46 -20.61
N ASN A 249 11.66 1.05 -19.42
CA ASN A 249 11.70 0.33 -18.15
C ASN A 249 10.30 -0.01 -17.60
N PHE A 250 9.24 0.52 -18.20
CA PHE A 250 7.87 0.31 -17.70
C PHE A 250 7.41 -1.15 -17.70
N PRO A 251 7.70 -1.99 -18.73
CA PRO A 251 7.39 -3.42 -18.65
C PRO A 251 8.09 -4.13 -17.48
N ALA A 252 9.35 -3.82 -17.22
CA ALA A 252 10.08 -4.37 -16.07
C ALA A 252 9.48 -3.90 -14.74
N TYR A 253 9.07 -2.63 -14.64
CA TYR A 253 8.35 -2.11 -13.47
C TYR A 253 7.06 -2.89 -13.20
N LEU A 254 6.24 -3.16 -14.22
CA LEU A 254 5.01 -3.94 -14.08
C LEU A 254 5.30 -5.38 -13.64
N LEU A 255 6.28 -6.03 -14.26
CA LEU A 255 6.65 -7.41 -13.95
C LEU A 255 7.13 -7.56 -12.51
N HIS A 256 8.06 -6.70 -12.07
CA HIS A 256 8.60 -6.77 -10.72
C HIS A 256 7.56 -6.33 -9.66
N SER A 257 6.68 -5.39 -9.98
CA SER A 257 5.56 -5.01 -9.10
C SER A 257 4.55 -6.14 -8.94
N TYR A 258 4.28 -6.91 -10.02
CA TYR A 258 3.47 -8.12 -9.94
C TYR A 258 4.15 -9.18 -9.05
N GLU A 259 5.44 -9.40 -9.22
CA GLU A 259 6.23 -10.35 -8.42
C GLU A 259 6.22 -9.98 -6.92
N LEU A 260 6.35 -8.69 -6.59
CA LEU A 260 6.17 -8.17 -5.23
C LEU A 260 4.77 -8.47 -4.69
N SER A 261 3.73 -8.22 -5.49
CA SER A 261 2.33 -8.45 -5.08
C SER A 261 2.02 -9.93 -4.90
N ASP A 262 2.54 -10.80 -5.78
CA ASP A 262 2.37 -12.25 -5.69
C ASP A 262 3.03 -12.83 -4.43
N GLY A 263 4.25 -12.41 -4.12
CA GLY A 263 4.99 -12.84 -2.94
C GLY A 263 4.44 -12.30 -1.62
N TYR A 264 3.78 -11.14 -1.64
CA TYR A 264 3.35 -10.42 -0.43
C TYR A 264 2.50 -11.27 0.52
N SER A 265 1.48 -11.96 0.00
CA SER A 265 0.55 -12.72 0.85
C SER A 265 1.19 -13.93 1.54
N SER A 266 2.27 -14.45 0.99
CA SER A 266 3.06 -15.54 1.59
C SER A 266 4.06 -15.01 2.62
N ALA A 267 4.73 -13.91 2.29
CA ALA A 267 5.81 -13.36 3.09
C ALA A 267 5.32 -12.49 4.25
N MET A 268 4.34 -11.62 4.00
CA MET A 268 3.91 -10.59 4.94
C MET A 268 2.64 -10.94 5.72
N ASN A 269 2.15 -12.18 5.65
CA ASN A 269 0.97 -12.57 6.40
C ASN A 269 1.22 -12.53 7.92
N VAL A 270 0.27 -11.96 8.65
CA VAL A 270 0.22 -11.91 10.11
C VAL A 270 -1.18 -12.30 10.55
N ASN A 271 -1.31 -13.05 11.63
CA ASN A 271 -2.62 -13.46 12.16
C ASN A 271 -3.11 -12.43 13.18
N GLY A 272 -4.36 -12.02 13.03
CA GLY A 272 -5.06 -11.15 13.97
C GLY A 272 -6.30 -11.83 14.56
N PRO A 273 -7.13 -11.08 15.29
CA PRO A 273 -8.36 -11.58 15.94
C PRO A 273 -9.36 -12.17 14.94
N VAL A 274 -9.93 -13.34 15.28
CA VAL A 274 -10.93 -14.00 14.42
C VAL A 274 -12.18 -13.13 14.23
N SER A 275 -12.58 -12.35 15.25
CA SER A 275 -13.71 -11.42 15.16
C SER A 275 -13.57 -10.41 14.02
N GLU A 276 -12.37 -9.91 13.77
CA GLU A 276 -12.09 -8.96 12.68
C GLU A 276 -12.17 -9.64 11.31
N VAL A 277 -11.73 -10.90 11.22
CA VAL A 277 -11.92 -11.72 10.00
C VAL A 277 -13.40 -11.93 9.73
N CYS A 278 -14.19 -12.26 10.76
CA CYS A 278 -15.64 -12.43 10.62
C CYS A 278 -16.33 -11.15 10.10
N VAL A 279 -15.96 -9.98 10.63
CA VAL A 279 -16.48 -8.69 10.14
C VAL A 279 -16.11 -8.47 8.68
N GLY A 280 -14.86 -8.76 8.29
CA GLY A 280 -14.41 -8.68 6.91
C GLY A 280 -15.20 -9.59 5.96
N LEU A 281 -15.43 -10.84 6.37
CA LEU A 281 -16.21 -11.80 5.60
C LEU A 281 -17.70 -11.40 5.53
N CYS A 282 -18.29 -10.85 6.61
CA CYS A 282 -19.64 -10.31 6.60
C CYS A 282 -19.75 -9.13 5.61
N ALA A 283 -18.74 -8.25 5.54
CA ALA A 283 -18.73 -7.15 4.58
C ALA A 283 -18.73 -7.66 3.13
N VAL A 284 -17.86 -8.61 2.81
CA VAL A 284 -17.80 -9.22 1.47
C VAL A 284 -19.06 -10.00 1.16
N GLY A 285 -19.58 -10.79 2.11
CA GLY A 285 -20.81 -11.57 1.98
C GLY A 285 -22.04 -10.68 1.72
N LEU A 286 -22.16 -9.56 2.45
CA LEU A 286 -23.22 -8.59 2.23
C LEU A 286 -23.11 -7.94 0.84
N LEU A 287 -21.89 -7.60 0.39
CA LEU A 287 -21.68 -7.04 -0.94
C LEU A 287 -22.15 -8.01 -2.05
N ILE A 288 -21.82 -9.30 -1.90
CA ILE A 288 -22.26 -10.36 -2.82
C ILE A 288 -23.79 -10.52 -2.78
N ALA A 289 -24.39 -10.55 -1.58
CA ALA A 289 -25.83 -10.64 -1.41
C ALA A 289 -26.57 -9.45 -2.06
N LEU A 290 -26.03 -8.24 -1.89
CA LEU A 290 -26.57 -7.03 -2.53
C LEU A 290 -26.41 -7.07 -4.06
N LEU A 291 -25.32 -7.62 -4.57
CA LEU A 291 -25.14 -7.80 -6.02
C LEU A 291 -26.17 -8.78 -6.58
N LEU A 292 -26.32 -9.95 -5.98
CA LEU A 292 -27.31 -10.95 -6.38
C LEU A 292 -28.74 -10.38 -6.32
N TYR A 293 -29.09 -9.72 -5.20
CA TYR A 293 -30.38 -9.05 -5.08
C TYR A 293 -30.60 -8.02 -6.21
N SER A 294 -29.59 -7.20 -6.48
CA SER A 294 -29.70 -6.12 -7.46
C SER A 294 -29.84 -6.65 -8.89
N ILE A 295 -29.22 -7.78 -9.21
CA ILE A 295 -29.39 -8.49 -10.48
C ILE A 295 -30.82 -9.05 -10.57
N LEU A 296 -31.25 -9.82 -9.56
CA LEU A 296 -32.58 -10.45 -9.53
C LEU A 296 -33.73 -9.43 -9.58
N LYS A 297 -33.57 -8.26 -8.99
CA LYS A 297 -34.55 -7.18 -8.94
C LYS A 297 -34.32 -6.06 -9.94
N SER A 298 -33.41 -6.25 -10.89
CA SER A 298 -33.09 -5.28 -11.96
C SER A 298 -32.83 -3.86 -11.43
N LYS A 299 -31.86 -3.72 -10.48
CA LYS A 299 -31.50 -2.44 -9.87
C LYS A 299 -30.20 -1.90 -10.47
N PRO A 300 -30.21 -1.28 -11.67
CA PRO A 300 -28.99 -0.97 -12.43
C PRO A 300 -28.03 -0.03 -11.69
N ASN A 301 -28.52 0.96 -10.96
CA ASN A 301 -27.67 1.89 -10.23
C ASN A 301 -26.92 1.21 -9.09
N LEU A 302 -27.55 0.26 -8.40
CA LEU A 302 -26.92 -0.51 -7.34
C LEU A 302 -25.91 -1.50 -7.93
N ILE A 303 -26.24 -2.18 -9.03
CA ILE A 303 -25.30 -3.05 -9.76
C ILE A 303 -24.06 -2.24 -10.15
N TYR A 304 -24.24 -1.05 -10.73
CA TYR A 304 -23.15 -0.19 -11.15
C TYR A 304 -22.27 0.20 -9.98
N PHE A 305 -22.86 0.63 -8.84
CA PHE A 305 -22.09 1.01 -7.65
C PHE A 305 -21.26 -0.16 -7.11
N ILE A 306 -21.87 -1.34 -6.99
CA ILE A 306 -21.20 -2.53 -6.45
C ILE A 306 -20.03 -2.94 -7.37
N LEU A 307 -20.26 -3.03 -8.68
CA LEU A 307 -19.24 -3.49 -9.62
C LEU A 307 -18.04 -2.53 -9.71
N ILE A 308 -18.29 -1.21 -9.73
CA ILE A 308 -17.21 -0.23 -9.76
C ILE A 308 -16.40 -0.20 -8.46
N SER A 309 -17.03 -0.55 -7.31
CA SER A 309 -16.36 -0.59 -6.00
C SER A 309 -15.77 -1.97 -5.65
N ALA A 310 -16.08 -3.02 -6.40
CA ALA A 310 -15.69 -4.39 -6.07
C ALA A 310 -14.17 -4.56 -5.91
N GLY A 311 -13.37 -4.04 -6.87
CA GLY A 311 -11.92 -4.08 -6.79
C GLY A 311 -11.35 -3.27 -5.62
N PHE A 312 -11.95 -2.12 -5.32
CA PHE A 312 -11.56 -1.30 -4.17
C PHE A 312 -11.77 -2.07 -2.86
N VAL A 313 -12.92 -2.69 -2.67
CA VAL A 313 -13.22 -3.50 -1.47
C VAL A 313 -12.33 -4.72 -1.39
N PHE A 314 -12.14 -5.45 -2.50
CA PHE A 314 -11.33 -6.67 -2.53
C PHE A 314 -9.84 -6.40 -2.23
N VAL A 315 -9.25 -5.40 -2.88
CA VAL A 315 -7.83 -5.05 -2.64
C VAL A 315 -7.65 -4.53 -1.21
N SER A 316 -8.59 -3.71 -0.73
CA SER A 316 -8.59 -3.22 0.66
C SER A 316 -8.74 -4.36 1.68
N PHE A 317 -9.61 -5.35 1.41
CA PHE A 317 -9.77 -6.56 2.20
C PHE A 317 -8.46 -7.35 2.29
N LYS A 318 -7.82 -7.60 1.14
CA LYS A 318 -6.52 -8.29 1.13
C LYS A 318 -5.44 -7.48 1.86
N HIS A 319 -5.38 -6.17 1.65
CA HIS A 319 -4.41 -5.30 2.32
C HIS A 319 -4.55 -5.37 3.85
N GLY A 320 -5.78 -5.32 4.37
CA GLY A 320 -6.05 -5.33 5.81
C GLY A 320 -5.90 -6.71 6.46
N LEU A 321 -6.36 -7.76 5.80
CA LEU A 321 -6.48 -9.09 6.41
C LEU A 321 -5.34 -10.05 6.05
N VAL A 322 -4.53 -9.77 5.05
CA VAL A 322 -3.29 -10.50 4.80
C VAL A 322 -2.27 -10.15 5.87
N ARG A 323 -1.89 -8.87 5.98
CA ARG A 323 -1.10 -8.37 7.10
C ARG A 323 -2.06 -7.84 8.17
N HIS A 324 -2.56 -8.78 8.99
CA HIS A 324 -3.61 -8.53 9.95
C HIS A 324 -3.02 -7.96 11.25
N ASP A 325 -2.33 -6.82 11.14
CA ASP A 325 -1.95 -5.98 12.26
C ASP A 325 -2.88 -4.75 12.36
N ILE A 326 -2.72 -4.01 13.45
CA ILE A 326 -3.60 -2.89 13.81
C ILE A 326 -3.66 -1.82 12.70
N SER A 327 -2.53 -1.48 12.09
CA SER A 327 -2.42 -0.42 11.09
C SER A 327 -3.08 -0.79 9.76
N HIS A 328 -3.01 -2.07 9.37
CA HIS A 328 -3.56 -2.53 8.09
C HIS A 328 -5.05 -2.84 8.16
N ILE A 329 -5.52 -3.48 9.26
CA ILE A 329 -6.95 -3.84 9.38
C ILE A 329 -7.85 -2.61 9.45
N TYR A 330 -7.38 -1.50 10.07
CA TYR A 330 -8.18 -0.28 10.14
C TYR A 330 -8.32 0.43 8.81
N ILE A 331 -7.34 0.33 7.92
CA ILE A 331 -7.47 0.81 6.55
C ILE A 331 -8.63 0.09 5.86
N PHE A 332 -8.75 -1.23 6.03
CA PHE A 332 -9.87 -1.98 5.48
C PHE A 332 -11.21 -1.55 6.09
N PHE A 333 -11.31 -1.45 7.42
CA PHE A 333 -12.56 -1.05 8.08
C PHE A 333 -12.97 0.38 7.70
N ALA A 334 -12.02 1.31 7.62
CA ALA A 334 -12.27 2.67 7.18
C ALA A 334 -12.78 2.72 5.73
N ASN A 335 -12.13 2.00 4.83
CA ASN A 335 -12.51 1.92 3.43
C ASN A 335 -13.89 1.23 3.25
N ALA A 336 -14.15 0.15 3.98
CA ALA A 336 -15.45 -0.51 3.99
C ALA A 336 -16.55 0.43 4.53
N LEU A 337 -16.28 1.15 5.62
CA LEU A 337 -17.21 2.13 6.19
C LEU A 337 -17.61 3.19 5.17
N LEU A 338 -16.64 3.74 4.43
CA LEU A 338 -16.89 4.74 3.38
C LEU A 338 -17.74 4.17 2.23
N ILE A 339 -17.42 2.96 1.76
CA ILE A 339 -18.16 2.30 0.66
C ILE A 339 -19.59 1.97 1.08
N PHE A 340 -19.78 1.31 2.24
CA PHE A 340 -21.12 0.91 2.67
C PHE A 340 -22.00 2.10 3.04
N SER A 341 -21.44 3.16 3.67
CA SER A 341 -22.18 4.40 3.95
C SER A 341 -22.61 5.10 2.66
N SER A 342 -21.70 5.21 1.67
CA SER A 342 -22.02 5.83 0.38
C SER A 342 -23.06 5.00 -0.39
N MET A 343 -22.90 3.67 -0.42
CA MET A 343 -23.85 2.75 -1.06
C MET A 343 -25.24 2.85 -0.41
N TYR A 344 -25.29 2.85 0.92
CA TYR A 344 -26.57 3.00 1.66
C TYR A 344 -27.24 4.32 1.32
N ILE A 345 -26.55 5.45 1.43
CA ILE A 345 -27.10 6.78 1.17
C ILE A 345 -27.62 6.91 -0.26
N THR A 346 -26.85 6.41 -1.23
CA THR A 346 -27.17 6.57 -2.65
C THR A 346 -28.25 5.59 -3.15
N ASN A 347 -28.39 4.42 -2.52
CA ASN A 347 -29.22 3.33 -3.03
C ASN A 347 -30.30 2.82 -2.06
N LYS A 348 -30.45 3.37 -0.83
CA LYS A 348 -31.38 2.87 0.20
C LYS A 348 -32.83 2.71 -0.28
N LYS A 349 -33.29 3.55 -1.22
CA LYS A 349 -34.63 3.44 -1.80
C LYS A 349 -34.81 2.20 -2.69
N GLN A 350 -33.74 1.61 -3.16
CA GLN A 350 -33.74 0.40 -3.99
C GLN A 350 -33.65 -0.89 -3.17
N LEU A 351 -33.30 -0.79 -1.88
CA LEU A 351 -33.13 -1.93 -0.97
C LEU A 351 -34.44 -2.31 -0.28
N THR A 352 -34.60 -3.61 -0.01
CA THR A 352 -35.63 -4.09 0.93
C THR A 352 -35.33 -3.63 2.36
N SER A 353 -36.33 -3.68 3.25
CA SER A 353 -36.14 -3.33 4.65
C SER A 353 -35.04 -4.16 5.31
N LEU A 354 -35.01 -5.48 5.06
CA LEU A 354 -33.98 -6.37 5.58
C LEU A 354 -32.57 -5.95 5.13
N LEU A 355 -32.33 -5.72 3.85
CA LEU A 355 -31.02 -5.33 3.32
C LEU A 355 -30.59 -3.94 3.82
N ARG A 356 -31.53 -3.02 4.06
CA ARG A 356 -31.26 -1.74 4.70
C ARG A 356 -30.76 -1.92 6.14
N TYR A 357 -31.46 -2.74 6.93
CA TYR A 357 -31.06 -3.02 8.32
C TYR A 357 -29.69 -3.73 8.37
N LEU A 358 -29.46 -4.75 7.54
CA LEU A 358 -28.16 -5.43 7.48
C LEU A 358 -27.01 -4.48 7.10
N SER A 359 -27.25 -3.57 6.15
CA SER A 359 -26.24 -2.55 5.79
C SER A 359 -25.97 -1.59 6.94
N LEU A 360 -26.99 -1.13 7.68
CA LEU A 360 -26.83 -0.27 8.84
C LEU A 360 -26.13 -1.00 9.99
N ILE A 361 -26.49 -2.24 10.27
CA ILE A 361 -25.81 -3.05 11.29
C ILE A 361 -24.32 -3.17 10.97
N LEU A 362 -23.97 -3.51 9.71
CA LEU A 362 -22.57 -3.58 9.31
C LEU A 362 -21.85 -2.24 9.48
N ILE A 363 -22.47 -1.12 9.08
CA ILE A 363 -21.89 0.22 9.27
C ILE A 363 -21.62 0.49 10.75
N PHE A 364 -22.57 0.20 11.65
CA PHE A 364 -22.38 0.38 13.09
C PHE A 364 -21.30 -0.54 13.67
N VAL A 365 -21.22 -1.79 13.19
CA VAL A 365 -20.14 -2.71 13.58
C VAL A 365 -18.79 -2.17 13.15
N LEU A 366 -18.65 -1.69 11.91
CA LEU A 366 -17.39 -1.06 11.43
C LEU A 366 -17.01 0.16 12.26
N ILE A 367 -17.98 1.02 12.58
CA ILE A 367 -17.79 2.17 13.48
C ILE A 367 -17.27 1.70 14.84
N ALA A 368 -17.89 0.68 15.45
CA ALA A 368 -17.50 0.18 16.75
C ALA A 368 -16.07 -0.39 16.75
N PHE A 369 -15.67 -1.13 15.72
CA PHE A 369 -14.32 -1.66 15.58
C PHE A 369 -13.27 -0.53 15.42
N ILE A 370 -13.54 0.47 14.58
CA ILE A 370 -12.65 1.62 14.42
C ILE A 370 -12.55 2.40 15.75
N PHE A 371 -13.68 2.64 16.41
CA PHE A 371 -13.71 3.36 17.69
C PHE A 371 -12.93 2.66 18.80
N LYS A 372 -13.14 1.33 18.96
CA LYS A 372 -12.43 0.53 19.96
C LYS A 372 -10.91 0.65 19.84
N SER A 373 -10.44 0.85 18.66
CA SER A 373 -9.03 0.73 18.29
C SER A 373 -8.26 2.05 18.33
N SER A 374 -8.94 3.18 18.11
CA SER A 374 -8.30 4.50 18.06
C SER A 374 -9.17 5.58 18.71
N PRO A 375 -9.58 5.43 19.98
CA PRO A 375 -10.51 6.36 20.61
C PRO A 375 -9.96 7.79 20.70
N ARG A 376 -8.64 7.97 20.85
CA ARG A 376 -7.99 9.29 20.95
C ARG A 376 -7.91 10.04 19.62
N GLN A 377 -7.93 9.35 18.49
CA GLN A 377 -7.82 9.97 17.16
C GLN A 377 -9.15 10.55 16.66
N ILE A 378 -10.25 10.28 17.36
CA ILE A 378 -11.60 10.68 16.96
C ILE A 378 -11.92 12.11 17.42
N ILE A 379 -11.32 12.57 18.53
CA ILE A 379 -11.51 13.92 19.04
C ILE A 379 -10.64 14.85 18.18
N PRO A 380 -11.25 15.80 17.43
CA PRO A 380 -10.48 16.72 16.62
C PRO A 380 -9.60 17.61 17.49
N ASP A 381 -8.31 17.55 17.28
CA ASP A 381 -7.37 18.52 17.82
C ASP A 381 -7.35 19.76 16.92
N ILE A 382 -8.22 20.71 17.20
CA ILE A 382 -8.38 21.95 16.41
C ILE A 382 -7.08 22.77 16.43
N GLU A 383 -6.46 22.94 17.59
CA GLU A 383 -5.19 23.67 17.74
C GLU A 383 -4.08 22.99 16.92
N GLY A 384 -3.98 21.66 17.02
CA GLY A 384 -3.05 20.89 16.20
C GLY A 384 -3.27 21.06 14.70
N LYS A 385 -4.53 21.21 14.23
CA LYS A 385 -4.79 21.46 12.81
C LYS A 385 -4.28 22.83 12.36
N PHE A 386 -4.49 23.88 13.13
CA PHE A 386 -3.90 25.18 12.83
C PHE A 386 -2.37 25.14 12.86
N LYS A 387 -1.78 24.43 13.82
CA LYS A 387 -0.33 24.24 13.92
C LYS A 387 0.25 23.49 12.70
N ILE A 388 -0.41 22.44 12.23
CA ILE A 388 -0.02 21.69 11.02
C ILE A 388 0.02 22.62 9.80
N ILE A 389 -1.05 23.40 9.59
CA ILE A 389 -1.13 24.34 8.47
C ILE A 389 -0.08 25.44 8.63
N GLY A 390 -0.01 26.07 9.80
CA GLY A 390 0.95 27.13 10.09
C GLY A 390 2.40 26.70 9.85
N SER A 391 2.79 25.50 10.34
CA SER A 391 4.13 24.96 10.14
C SER A 391 4.43 24.68 8.66
N ALA A 392 3.46 24.15 7.90
CA ALA A 392 3.64 23.91 6.47
C ALA A 392 3.75 25.22 5.68
N VAL A 393 2.93 26.23 6.01
CA VAL A 393 3.00 27.57 5.39
C VAL A 393 4.33 28.24 5.72
N SER A 394 4.74 28.23 7.00
CA SER A 394 6.03 28.79 7.42
C SER A 394 7.18 28.17 6.62
N LEU A 395 7.25 26.85 6.57
CA LEU A 395 8.30 26.17 5.81
C LEU A 395 8.28 26.49 4.31
N ALA A 396 7.08 26.68 3.73
CA ALA A 396 6.94 27.05 2.32
C ALA A 396 7.43 28.48 2.03
N THR A 397 7.27 29.40 2.99
CA THR A 397 7.61 30.82 2.88
C THR A 397 8.98 31.18 3.46
N ASP A 398 9.57 30.32 4.31
CA ASP A 398 10.90 30.54 4.89
C ASP A 398 11.98 30.67 3.81
N ASP A 399 13.08 31.33 4.15
CA ASP A 399 14.25 31.39 3.28
C ASP A 399 15.00 30.02 3.20
N ALA A 400 15.88 29.91 2.22
CA ALA A 400 16.61 28.67 2.00
C ALA A 400 17.55 28.28 3.18
N ALA A 401 18.09 29.27 3.89
CA ALA A 401 18.97 29.02 5.03
C ALA A 401 18.20 28.47 6.23
N THR A 402 17.01 29.01 6.53
CA THR A 402 16.11 28.49 7.58
C THR A 402 15.68 27.06 7.27
N ARG A 403 15.27 26.77 6.03
CA ARG A 403 14.92 25.42 5.59
C ARG A 403 16.09 24.44 5.73
N ALA A 404 17.30 24.85 5.32
CA ALA A 404 18.50 24.04 5.45
C ALA A 404 18.82 23.73 6.92
N LYS A 405 18.65 24.71 7.82
CA LYS A 405 18.86 24.51 9.28
C LYS A 405 17.87 23.52 9.88
N ILE A 406 16.59 23.59 9.51
CA ILE A 406 15.56 22.65 9.94
C ILE A 406 15.93 21.23 9.49
N LEU A 407 16.31 21.08 8.22
CA LEU A 407 16.66 19.79 7.64
C LEU A 407 17.92 19.20 8.27
N GLU A 408 18.96 20.03 8.47
CA GLU A 408 20.20 19.61 9.13
C GLU A 408 19.95 19.19 10.59
N GLY A 409 19.05 19.88 11.29
CA GLY A 409 18.61 19.48 12.63
C GLY A 409 17.94 18.10 12.66
N ALA A 410 17.14 17.77 11.65
CA ALA A 410 16.54 16.45 11.50
C ALA A 410 17.60 15.39 11.13
N LYS A 411 18.49 15.67 10.18
CA LYS A 411 19.60 14.78 9.78
C LYS A 411 20.51 14.44 10.95
N ARG A 412 20.87 15.43 11.77
CA ARG A 412 21.74 15.23 12.94
C ARG A 412 21.18 14.21 13.92
N LYS A 413 19.86 14.18 14.13
CA LYS A 413 19.19 13.20 15.01
C LYS A 413 19.23 11.77 14.47
N MET A 414 19.44 11.60 13.18
CA MET A 414 19.54 10.27 12.54
C MET A 414 20.98 9.71 12.55
N ARG A 415 21.99 10.55 12.80
CA ARG A 415 23.41 10.17 12.76
C ARG A 415 23.77 9.34 13.99
N THR A 416 23.92 8.04 13.79
CA THR A 416 24.21 7.09 14.88
C THR A 416 25.47 6.24 14.62
N LEU A 417 26.20 6.47 13.52
CA LEU A 417 27.47 5.79 13.23
C LEU A 417 28.64 6.42 13.98
N GLU A 418 29.67 5.63 14.23
CA GLU A 418 30.92 6.07 14.82
C GLU A 418 31.70 6.96 13.84
N ASP A 419 32.53 7.89 14.37
CA ASP A 419 33.32 8.79 13.55
C ASP A 419 34.37 8.04 12.72
N GLU A 420 34.88 6.92 13.23
CA GLU A 420 35.76 6.02 12.50
C GLU A 420 35.10 5.43 11.27
N THR A 421 33.83 4.97 11.41
CA THR A 421 33.02 4.46 10.29
C THR A 421 32.86 5.51 9.20
N ILE A 422 32.51 6.74 9.57
CA ILE A 422 32.35 7.85 8.61
C ILE A 422 33.66 8.18 7.91
N LYS A 423 34.75 8.24 8.67
CA LYS A 423 36.09 8.47 8.13
C LYS A 423 36.51 7.35 7.15
N TYR A 424 36.20 6.10 7.47
CA TYR A 424 36.51 4.95 6.62
C TYR A 424 35.72 4.95 5.32
N ILE A 425 34.41 5.28 5.39
CA ILE A 425 33.57 5.42 4.22
C ILE A 425 34.08 6.52 3.31
N GLY A 426 34.32 7.72 3.83
CA GLY A 426 34.71 8.88 3.03
C GLY A 426 33.77 9.13 1.86
N ASN A 427 34.30 9.14 0.63
CA ASN A 427 33.53 9.35 -0.60
C ASN A 427 33.13 8.04 -1.32
N LYS A 428 33.41 6.87 -0.72
CA LYS A 428 33.12 5.58 -1.32
C LYS A 428 31.61 5.37 -1.41
N SER A 429 31.21 4.57 -2.40
CA SER A 429 29.80 4.17 -2.55
C SER A 429 29.40 3.20 -1.44
N VAL A 430 28.14 3.35 -0.94
CA VAL A 430 27.68 2.60 0.24
C VAL A 430 26.25 2.11 0.05
N ASP A 431 25.96 0.88 0.53
CA ASP A 431 24.60 0.40 0.74
C ASP A 431 24.43 -0.12 2.17
N LEU A 432 23.17 -0.18 2.64
CA LEU A 432 22.82 -0.52 4.03
C LEU A 432 21.87 -1.72 4.07
N ILE A 433 22.22 -2.73 4.83
CA ILE A 433 21.44 -3.95 5.05
C ILE A 433 21.07 -4.00 6.54
N PRO A 434 19.81 -4.30 6.89
CA PRO A 434 18.72 -4.73 5.99
C PRO A 434 17.88 -3.59 5.39
N TRP A 435 17.77 -2.38 6.00
CA TRP A 435 16.83 -1.33 5.54
C TRP A 435 17.12 0.10 6.01
N GLU A 436 18.06 0.37 6.93
CA GLU A 436 18.17 1.67 7.64
C GLU A 436 18.85 2.76 6.79
N ILE A 437 18.17 3.18 5.70
CA ILE A 437 18.67 4.18 4.74
C ILE A 437 18.82 5.57 5.38
N SER A 438 18.16 5.82 6.51
CA SER A 438 18.27 7.10 7.22
C SER A 438 19.71 7.46 7.57
N GLN A 439 20.61 6.48 7.76
CA GLN A 439 22.03 6.72 7.98
C GLN A 439 22.70 7.32 6.73
N ALA A 440 22.43 6.74 5.55
CA ALA A 440 22.95 7.28 4.29
C ALA A 440 22.49 8.72 4.07
N TYR A 441 21.22 8.98 4.33
CA TYR A 441 20.62 10.31 4.21
C TYR A 441 21.16 11.29 5.28
N GLY A 442 21.25 10.86 6.55
CA GLY A 442 21.70 11.67 7.67
C GLY A 442 23.12 12.17 7.51
N TYR A 443 24.01 11.34 7.01
CA TYR A 443 25.42 11.66 6.76
C TYR A 443 25.72 12.13 5.34
N ASN A 444 24.72 12.21 4.45
CA ASN A 444 24.89 12.51 3.01
C ASN A 444 25.89 11.55 2.32
N LEU A 445 25.83 10.25 2.64
CA LEU A 445 26.72 9.26 2.05
C LEU A 445 26.37 9.04 0.57
N ASN A 446 27.34 8.59 -0.20
CA ASN A 446 27.17 8.20 -1.60
C ASN A 446 26.39 6.87 -1.69
N TRP A 447 25.07 6.95 -1.53
CA TRP A 447 24.18 5.78 -1.50
C TRP A 447 24.04 5.14 -2.87
N ALA A 448 24.43 3.88 -2.98
CA ALA A 448 24.31 3.04 -4.17
C ALA A 448 23.40 1.84 -3.84
N PRO A 449 22.07 2.00 -3.97
CA PRO A 449 21.11 1.00 -3.51
C PRO A 449 21.05 -0.22 -4.42
N ARG A 450 20.89 -1.41 -3.80
CA ARG A 450 20.38 -2.58 -4.49
C ARG A 450 18.91 -2.38 -4.91
N PRO A 451 18.40 -3.08 -5.93
CA PRO A 451 17.03 -2.87 -6.42
C PRO A 451 15.95 -3.01 -5.34
N ILE A 452 15.98 -4.05 -4.53
CA ILE A 452 15.08 -4.21 -3.37
C ILE A 452 15.84 -3.76 -2.12
N PHE A 453 15.82 -2.48 -1.86
CA PHE A 453 16.62 -1.85 -0.81
C PHE A 453 16.17 -2.16 0.63
N HIS A 454 14.99 -2.72 0.84
CA HIS A 454 14.56 -3.35 2.09
C HIS A 454 14.56 -4.87 1.92
N CYS A 455 15.49 -5.58 2.56
CA CYS A 455 15.68 -7.02 2.38
C CYS A 455 14.40 -7.84 2.55
N TYR A 456 13.59 -7.50 3.55
CA TYR A 456 12.35 -8.22 3.81
C TYR A 456 11.30 -8.11 2.68
N CYS A 457 11.49 -7.21 1.71
CA CYS A 457 10.64 -7.07 0.52
C CYS A 457 11.06 -8.02 -0.62
N ALA A 458 12.17 -8.73 -0.52
CA ALA A 458 12.54 -9.76 -1.48
C ALA A 458 11.69 -11.03 -1.27
N TYR A 459 10.39 -10.94 -1.56
CA TYR A 459 9.39 -11.97 -1.21
C TYR A 459 9.48 -13.27 -2.02
N THR A 460 10.25 -13.29 -3.10
CA THR A 460 10.39 -14.43 -4.01
C THR A 460 11.86 -14.67 -4.36
N ASP A 461 12.15 -15.86 -4.85
CA ASP A 461 13.47 -16.23 -5.35
C ASP A 461 13.98 -15.28 -6.45
N LYS A 462 13.09 -14.87 -7.35
CA LYS A 462 13.44 -13.93 -8.43
C LYS A 462 13.81 -12.53 -7.90
N LEU A 463 13.08 -12.02 -6.91
CA LEU A 463 13.38 -10.73 -6.30
C LEU A 463 14.72 -10.75 -5.55
N ASP A 464 15.02 -11.81 -4.81
CA ASP A 464 16.31 -11.99 -4.16
C ASP A 464 17.46 -12.08 -5.18
N MET A 465 17.22 -12.77 -6.32
CA MET A 465 18.20 -12.84 -7.41
C MET A 465 18.53 -11.48 -8.04
N LEU A 466 17.56 -10.54 -8.09
CA LEU A 466 17.85 -9.18 -8.57
C LEU A 466 18.88 -8.47 -7.68
N ASN A 467 18.77 -8.61 -6.36
CA ASN A 467 19.76 -8.06 -5.42
C ASN A 467 21.11 -8.79 -5.53
N SER A 468 21.09 -10.12 -5.65
CA SER A 468 22.29 -10.93 -5.85
C SER A 468 23.06 -10.47 -7.10
N GLN A 469 22.38 -10.35 -8.24
CA GLN A 469 22.97 -9.88 -9.51
C GLN A 469 23.52 -8.46 -9.41
N TYR A 470 22.86 -7.58 -8.65
CA TYR A 470 23.38 -6.24 -8.39
C TYR A 470 24.74 -6.26 -7.70
N TYR A 471 24.92 -7.08 -6.66
CA TYR A 471 26.20 -7.20 -5.95
C TYR A 471 27.28 -7.97 -6.74
N GLU A 472 26.93 -8.60 -7.84
CA GLU A 472 27.89 -9.18 -8.80
C GLU A 472 28.29 -8.19 -9.91
N SER A 473 27.55 -7.09 -10.05
CA SER A 473 27.78 -6.10 -11.09
C SER A 473 28.86 -5.07 -10.75
N ASP A 474 29.27 -4.31 -11.75
CA ASP A 474 30.20 -3.18 -11.59
C ASP A 474 29.61 -2.04 -10.76
N LYS A 475 28.26 -2.00 -10.61
CA LYS A 475 27.54 -1.02 -9.79
C LYS A 475 27.54 -1.35 -8.30
N ALA A 476 28.02 -2.53 -7.92
CA ALA A 476 28.05 -2.96 -6.53
C ALA A 476 28.86 -1.97 -5.67
N PRO A 477 28.34 -1.53 -4.50
CA PRO A 477 28.98 -0.50 -3.68
C PRO A 477 30.32 -0.96 -3.13
N ASP A 478 31.20 0.01 -2.86
CA ASP A 478 32.52 -0.25 -2.26
C ASP A 478 32.40 -0.76 -0.82
N ILE A 479 31.40 -0.24 -0.09
CA ILE A 479 31.20 -0.49 1.34
C ILE A 479 29.76 -0.95 1.57
N LEU A 480 29.58 -1.97 2.43
CA LEU A 480 28.28 -2.36 2.97
C LEU A 480 28.27 -2.17 4.48
N LEU A 481 27.22 -1.55 4.98
CA LEU A 481 26.87 -1.53 6.39
C LEU A 481 25.86 -2.66 6.63
N TYR A 482 26.29 -3.74 7.22
CA TYR A 482 25.46 -4.94 7.42
C TYR A 482 25.07 -5.10 8.88
N ALA A 483 23.79 -4.96 9.20
CA ALA A 483 23.23 -5.20 10.52
C ALA A 483 22.31 -6.42 10.52
N ILE A 484 22.03 -6.94 11.70
CA ILE A 484 20.99 -7.98 11.91
C ILE A 484 19.64 -7.30 12.00
N GLY A 485 18.69 -7.77 11.22
CA GLY A 485 17.30 -7.31 11.29
C GLY A 485 16.40 -8.11 10.38
N THR A 486 15.20 -8.42 10.89
CA THR A 486 14.15 -9.12 10.16
C THR A 486 12.77 -8.77 10.70
N LEU A 487 11.70 -9.17 10.02
CA LEU A 487 10.31 -8.91 10.42
C LEU A 487 9.58 -10.21 10.73
N ASP A 488 8.52 -10.10 11.55
CA ASP A 488 7.52 -11.14 11.75
C ASP A 488 8.12 -12.48 12.20
N SER A 489 9.12 -12.46 13.08
CA SER A 489 9.82 -13.65 13.61
C SER A 489 10.48 -14.52 12.55
N ARG A 490 10.89 -13.95 11.43
CA ARG A 490 11.73 -14.64 10.43
C ARG A 490 13.15 -14.81 10.95
N TYR A 491 13.94 -15.59 10.26
CA TYR A 491 15.37 -15.69 10.51
C TYR A 491 16.12 -14.80 9.51
N SER A 492 16.91 -13.84 10.01
CA SER A 492 17.49 -12.77 9.17
C SER A 492 18.38 -13.29 8.03
N LEU A 493 19.10 -14.40 8.24
CA LEU A 493 19.92 -15.01 7.20
C LEU A 493 19.11 -15.67 6.06
N PHE A 494 17.78 -15.82 6.25
CA PHE A 494 16.89 -16.43 5.25
C PHE A 494 16.07 -15.39 4.47
N ASP A 495 16.14 -14.11 4.82
CA ASP A 495 15.35 -13.06 4.14
C ASP A 495 15.82 -12.81 2.68
N ALA A 496 17.10 -13.02 2.39
CA ALA A 496 17.66 -12.86 1.04
C ALA A 496 18.90 -13.78 0.84
N PRO A 497 18.68 -15.10 0.71
CA PRO A 497 19.78 -16.07 0.75
C PRO A 497 20.74 -16.01 -0.45
N ALA A 498 20.26 -15.73 -1.68
CA ALA A 498 21.16 -15.51 -2.82
C ALA A 498 22.01 -14.27 -2.60
N THR A 499 21.39 -13.18 -2.14
CA THR A 499 22.06 -11.92 -1.80
C THR A 499 23.15 -12.15 -0.74
N LEU A 500 22.84 -12.85 0.36
CA LEU A 500 23.80 -13.19 1.41
C LEU A 500 24.99 -13.97 0.85
N ARG A 501 24.73 -14.99 0.04
CA ARG A 501 25.79 -15.82 -0.57
C ARG A 501 26.71 -14.97 -1.47
N THR A 502 26.15 -14.08 -2.26
CA THR A 502 26.91 -13.17 -3.12
C THR A 502 27.73 -12.18 -2.32
N ILE A 503 27.20 -11.64 -1.21
CA ILE A 503 27.95 -10.78 -0.31
C ILE A 503 29.09 -11.53 0.36
N LEU A 504 28.87 -12.74 0.86
CA LEU A 504 29.96 -13.59 1.42
C LEU A 504 31.07 -13.84 0.40
N ARG A 505 30.73 -13.94 -0.89
CA ARG A 505 31.67 -14.18 -1.98
C ARG A 505 32.48 -12.93 -2.36
N ASN A 506 31.84 -11.75 -2.36
CA ASN A 506 32.40 -10.55 -2.96
C ASN A 506 32.84 -9.47 -1.94
N TYR A 507 32.55 -9.66 -0.64
CA TYR A 507 32.89 -8.70 0.40
C TYR A 507 33.62 -9.35 1.56
N LYS A 508 34.47 -8.57 2.24
CA LYS A 508 35.20 -9.00 3.45
C LYS A 508 34.92 -8.03 4.61
N PRO A 509 34.84 -8.51 5.86
CA PRO A 509 34.66 -7.67 7.02
C PRO A 509 35.94 -6.87 7.29
N VAL A 510 35.75 -5.66 7.84
CA VAL A 510 36.85 -4.75 8.22
C VAL A 510 36.81 -4.52 9.72
N PHE A 511 35.73 -4.01 10.27
CA PHE A 511 35.49 -3.83 11.71
C PHE A 511 33.97 -3.78 12.00
N VAL A 512 33.59 -3.66 13.27
CA VAL A 512 32.22 -3.52 13.71
C VAL A 512 32.03 -2.12 14.29
N ASP A 513 31.04 -1.38 13.78
CA ASP A 513 30.51 -0.17 14.38
C ASP A 513 29.51 -0.61 15.47
N ASN A 514 29.81 -0.33 16.74
CA ASN A 514 29.03 -0.82 17.88
C ASN A 514 28.00 0.19 18.41
N ARG A 515 27.85 1.37 17.77
CA ARG A 515 27.07 2.44 18.35
C ARG A 515 25.59 2.05 18.54
N PHE A 516 24.71 2.18 17.62
CA PHE A 516 23.26 2.02 17.87
C PHE A 516 22.68 0.70 17.33
N HIS A 517 23.04 0.31 16.13
CA HIS A 517 22.51 -0.89 15.48
C HIS A 517 23.55 -2.00 15.28
N SER A 518 24.78 -1.80 15.71
CA SER A 518 25.93 -2.68 15.48
C SER A 518 26.03 -3.13 14.01
N TYR A 519 26.78 -2.38 13.21
CA TYR A 519 27.01 -2.71 11.80
C TYR A 519 28.37 -3.40 11.63
N ILE A 520 28.38 -4.53 10.91
CA ILE A 520 29.63 -5.03 10.33
C ILE A 520 29.92 -4.17 9.10
N ILE A 521 31.05 -3.51 9.07
CA ILE A 521 31.53 -2.75 7.92
C ILE A 521 32.22 -3.74 6.99
N LEU A 522 31.63 -3.94 5.83
CA LEU A 522 32.16 -4.84 4.80
C LEU A 522 32.73 -3.99 3.66
N ARG A 523 33.89 -4.39 3.15
CA ARG A 523 34.54 -3.81 1.97
C ARG A 523 34.45 -4.80 0.80
N LYS A 524 34.23 -4.30 -0.42
CA LYS A 524 34.35 -5.10 -1.63
C LYS A 524 35.74 -5.75 -1.70
N ALA A 525 35.77 -7.04 -1.91
CA ALA A 525 37.01 -7.82 -1.96
C ALA A 525 37.68 -7.65 -3.33
N ASP A 526 38.99 -7.68 -3.35
CA ASP A 526 39.79 -7.55 -4.58
C ASP A 526 39.65 -8.77 -5.49
N THR A 527 39.37 -9.94 -4.89
CA THR A 527 39.11 -11.22 -5.57
C THR A 527 37.92 -11.92 -4.89
N GLN A 528 37.29 -12.81 -5.62
CA GLN A 528 36.20 -13.62 -5.06
C GLN A 528 36.73 -14.52 -3.94
N ARG A 529 36.05 -14.48 -2.79
CA ARG A 529 36.41 -15.20 -1.58
C ARG A 529 35.90 -16.65 -1.54
N LEU A 530 34.89 -16.96 -2.36
CA LEU A 530 34.26 -18.27 -2.38
C LEU A 530 34.33 -18.86 -3.79
N SER A 531 34.57 -20.15 -3.84
CA SER A 531 34.61 -20.94 -5.07
C SER A 531 33.19 -21.27 -5.58
N THR A 532 33.11 -22.07 -6.65
CA THR A 532 31.84 -22.57 -7.20
C THR A 532 31.18 -23.57 -6.24
N SER A 533 29.85 -23.52 -6.18
CA SER A 533 29.05 -24.43 -5.36
C SER A 533 29.07 -25.85 -5.89
N ARG A 534 29.03 -26.85 -4.98
CA ARG A 534 28.92 -28.26 -5.30
C ARG A 534 27.77 -28.90 -4.54
N THR A 535 26.85 -29.60 -5.22
CA THR A 535 25.79 -30.38 -4.58
C THR A 535 26.39 -31.56 -3.80
N ILE A 536 25.97 -31.69 -2.53
CA ILE A 536 26.39 -32.78 -1.64
C ILE A 536 25.39 -33.91 -1.68
N SER A 537 24.11 -33.60 -1.50
CA SER A 537 23.02 -34.57 -1.43
C SER A 537 21.68 -33.94 -1.80
N VAL A 538 20.79 -34.77 -2.27
CA VAL A 538 19.40 -34.46 -2.56
C VAL A 538 18.53 -35.42 -1.77
N LEU A 539 17.54 -34.87 -1.06
CA LEU A 539 16.65 -35.61 -0.20
C LEU A 539 15.20 -35.26 -0.51
N ASP A 540 14.37 -36.24 -0.77
CA ASP A 540 12.93 -36.09 -0.80
C ASP A 540 12.35 -36.47 0.56
N THR A 541 11.50 -35.61 1.10
CA THR A 541 10.93 -35.78 2.44
C THR A 541 9.52 -35.18 2.50
N GLU A 542 8.93 -35.11 3.68
CA GLU A 542 7.58 -34.59 3.89
C GLU A 542 7.57 -33.48 4.92
N ILE A 543 6.54 -32.61 4.84
CA ILE A 543 6.29 -31.57 5.84
C ILE A 543 6.16 -32.22 7.23
N GLY A 544 6.83 -31.67 8.21
CA GLY A 544 6.84 -32.14 9.61
C GLY A 544 7.93 -33.16 9.94
N LYS A 545 8.64 -33.73 8.95
CA LYS A 545 9.76 -34.64 9.21
C LYS A 545 11.05 -33.83 9.49
N SER A 546 11.85 -34.37 10.42
CA SER A 546 13.18 -33.85 10.71
C SER A 546 14.15 -34.24 9.58
N ILE A 547 14.92 -33.28 9.12
CA ILE A 547 15.88 -33.36 8.04
C ILE A 547 17.26 -33.16 8.64
N PRO A 548 18.13 -34.19 8.67
CA PRO A 548 19.47 -34.04 9.21
C PRO A 548 20.30 -33.09 8.35
N VAL A 549 21.05 -32.21 9.00
CA VAL A 549 21.95 -31.26 8.35
C VAL A 549 23.34 -31.87 8.21
N PRO A 550 23.88 -32.00 6.99
CA PRO A 550 25.23 -32.52 6.78
C PRO A 550 26.30 -31.72 7.51
N LYS A 551 27.21 -32.37 8.19
CA LYS A 551 28.37 -31.69 8.83
C LYS A 551 29.51 -31.61 7.83
N ILE A 552 29.97 -30.42 7.54
CA ILE A 552 31.08 -30.17 6.61
C ILE A 552 32.12 -29.27 7.29
N LYS A 553 33.41 -29.51 7.02
CA LYS A 553 34.51 -28.69 7.55
C LYS A 553 34.99 -27.69 6.52
N ASP A 554 35.40 -26.51 6.98
CA ASP A 554 36.05 -25.46 6.18
C ASP A 554 35.31 -24.99 4.92
N ARG A 555 33.96 -25.11 4.93
CA ARG A 555 33.08 -24.74 3.83
C ARG A 555 31.77 -24.19 4.36
N TYR A 556 31.04 -23.47 3.53
CA TYR A 556 29.68 -23.04 3.85
C TYR A 556 28.68 -24.04 3.32
N LEU A 557 27.72 -24.43 4.17
CA LEU A 557 26.59 -25.27 3.82
C LEU A 557 25.35 -24.42 3.54
N PHE A 558 24.71 -24.72 2.43
CA PHE A 558 23.42 -24.17 2.04
C PHE A 558 22.44 -25.27 1.67
N ALA A 559 21.13 -24.98 1.73
CA ALA A 559 20.11 -25.89 1.22
C ALA A 559 19.07 -25.16 0.39
N LYS A 560 18.84 -25.59 -0.85
CA LYS A 560 17.66 -25.24 -1.63
C LYS A 560 16.49 -26.08 -1.18
N ILE A 561 15.35 -25.46 -0.92
CA ILE A 561 14.15 -26.13 -0.47
C ILE A 561 13.03 -25.84 -1.45
N TYR A 562 12.50 -26.92 -2.05
CA TYR A 562 11.42 -26.87 -3.02
C TYR A 562 10.13 -27.35 -2.37
N MET A 563 9.24 -26.42 -2.17
CA MET A 563 7.91 -26.61 -1.60
C MET A 563 6.91 -25.77 -2.38
N ASP A 564 5.69 -26.26 -2.55
CA ASP A 564 4.65 -25.60 -3.33
C ASP A 564 3.27 -25.70 -2.67
N TYR A 565 2.43 -24.70 -2.98
CA TYR A 565 1.01 -24.77 -2.68
C TYR A 565 0.32 -25.79 -3.60
N ASN A 566 -0.58 -26.59 -3.03
CA ASN A 566 -1.57 -27.31 -3.84
C ASN A 566 -2.71 -26.38 -4.32
N LEU A 567 -3.74 -26.91 -4.95
CA LEU A 567 -4.87 -26.11 -5.47
C LEU A 567 -5.55 -25.32 -4.35
N LEU A 568 -5.79 -25.92 -3.18
CA LEU A 568 -6.42 -25.24 -2.03
C LEU A 568 -5.54 -24.08 -1.53
N GLY A 569 -4.23 -24.29 -1.43
CA GLY A 569 -3.28 -23.27 -1.05
C GLY A 569 -3.21 -22.10 -2.04
N LYS A 570 -3.22 -22.38 -3.35
CA LYS A 570 -3.28 -21.36 -4.42
C LYS A 570 -4.58 -20.55 -4.34
N THR A 571 -5.70 -21.22 -4.10
CA THR A 571 -7.01 -20.56 -3.92
C THR A 571 -7.01 -19.65 -2.67
N ALA A 572 -6.50 -20.15 -1.55
CA ALA A 572 -6.35 -19.35 -0.33
C ALA A 572 -5.44 -18.13 -0.55
N LYS A 573 -4.32 -18.30 -1.27
CA LYS A 573 -3.40 -17.21 -1.64
C LYS A 573 -4.09 -16.15 -2.50
N LEU A 574 -4.98 -16.55 -3.42
CA LEU A 574 -5.69 -15.64 -4.32
C LEU A 574 -6.72 -14.79 -3.57
N PHE A 575 -7.61 -15.42 -2.79
CA PHE A 575 -8.77 -14.75 -2.19
C PHE A 575 -8.52 -14.18 -0.80
N TYR A 576 -7.57 -14.74 -0.05
CA TYR A 576 -7.25 -14.34 1.31
C TYR A 576 -5.74 -14.34 1.55
N LYS A 577 -5.24 -15.29 2.34
CA LYS A 577 -3.82 -15.56 2.60
C LYS A 577 -3.60 -17.06 2.81
N PRO A 578 -2.45 -17.59 2.39
CA PRO A 578 -2.10 -18.97 2.72
C PRO A 578 -1.72 -19.07 4.21
N PRO A 579 -1.83 -20.25 4.82
CA PRO A 579 -1.28 -20.49 6.16
C PRO A 579 0.23 -20.23 6.21
N SER A 580 0.72 -19.81 7.38
CA SER A 580 2.16 -19.62 7.59
C SER A 580 2.90 -20.96 7.66
N VAL A 581 4.13 -20.97 7.15
CA VAL A 581 5.09 -22.06 7.29
C VAL A 581 6.17 -21.64 8.27
N TYR A 582 6.68 -22.57 9.03
CA TYR A 582 7.74 -22.36 10.02
C TYR A 582 8.89 -23.33 9.75
N ILE A 583 10.09 -22.91 10.11
CA ILE A 583 11.28 -23.76 10.12
C ILE A 583 11.84 -23.81 11.53
N LYS A 584 12.11 -25.04 12.01
CA LYS A 584 12.81 -25.27 13.27
C LYS A 584 14.27 -25.55 12.97
N LEU A 585 15.15 -24.86 13.64
CA LEU A 585 16.60 -25.05 13.60
C LEU A 585 17.02 -25.71 14.91
N THR A 586 17.52 -26.94 14.86
CA THR A 586 17.88 -27.73 16.05
C THR A 586 19.39 -27.85 16.15
N THR A 587 19.93 -27.43 17.28
CA THR A 587 21.33 -27.62 17.69
C THR A 587 21.37 -28.60 18.89
N ASP A 588 22.53 -28.94 19.40
CA ASP A 588 22.67 -29.74 20.64
C ASP A 588 22.07 -29.07 21.87
N LYS A 589 22.01 -27.72 21.86
CA LYS A 589 21.60 -26.93 23.03
C LYS A 589 20.18 -26.38 22.93
N THR A 590 19.73 -26.07 21.72
CA THR A 590 18.47 -25.32 21.54
C THR A 590 17.74 -25.74 20.26
N THR A 591 16.43 -25.48 20.26
CA THR A 591 15.60 -25.52 19.04
C THR A 591 14.93 -24.16 18.89
N LEU A 592 15.19 -23.48 17.79
CA LEU A 592 14.61 -22.19 17.45
C LEU A 592 13.60 -22.35 16.31
N GLU A 593 12.44 -21.75 16.47
CA GLU A 593 11.39 -21.76 15.44
C GLU A 593 11.22 -20.37 14.84
N HIS A 594 11.27 -20.30 13.51
CA HIS A 594 11.14 -19.06 12.76
C HIS A 594 10.08 -19.17 11.68
N LYS A 595 9.40 -18.08 11.38
CA LYS A 595 8.54 -18.00 10.19
C LYS A 595 9.40 -18.17 8.94
N PHE A 596 8.94 -19.02 8.02
CA PHE A 596 9.71 -19.45 6.86
C PHE A 596 9.04 -19.08 5.54
N ILE A 597 9.77 -18.38 4.70
CA ILE A 597 9.33 -17.99 3.36
C ILE A 597 9.93 -18.95 2.34
N PHE A 598 9.26 -20.07 2.10
CA PHE A 598 9.81 -21.15 1.28
C PHE A 598 10.05 -20.77 -0.19
N SER A 599 9.34 -19.77 -0.73
CA SER A 599 9.58 -19.27 -2.09
C SER A 599 11.01 -18.73 -2.29
N ILE A 600 11.59 -18.10 -1.26
CA ILE A 600 12.96 -17.57 -1.28
C ILE A 600 13.98 -18.69 -1.09
N ALA A 601 13.62 -19.74 -0.36
CA ALA A 601 14.52 -20.85 -0.01
C ALA A 601 15.00 -21.67 -1.22
N ARG A 602 14.36 -21.51 -2.37
CA ARG A 602 14.84 -22.06 -3.65
C ARG A 602 16.21 -21.52 -4.06
N ASN A 603 16.61 -20.36 -3.54
CA ASN A 603 17.94 -19.78 -3.77
C ASN A 603 19.04 -20.35 -2.86
N GLY A 604 18.66 -21.17 -1.85
CA GLY A 604 19.60 -21.83 -0.95
C GLY A 604 19.85 -21.05 0.34
N ILE A 605 19.16 -21.42 1.42
CA ILE A 605 19.33 -20.87 2.77
C ILE A 605 20.64 -21.33 3.41
N PHE A 606 21.27 -20.47 4.22
CA PHE A 606 22.51 -20.75 4.92
C PHE A 606 22.26 -21.67 6.14
N LEU A 607 23.01 -22.77 6.24
CA LEU A 607 22.81 -23.81 7.26
C LEU A 607 24.09 -24.23 7.99
N SER A 608 25.21 -23.53 7.83
CA SER A 608 26.45 -23.95 8.52
C SER A 608 26.38 -23.74 10.03
N GLN A 609 25.70 -22.70 10.50
CA GLN A 609 25.55 -22.45 11.93
C GLN A 609 24.28 -21.65 12.25
N SER A 610 23.86 -21.72 13.51
CA SER A 610 22.88 -20.81 14.07
C SER A 610 23.54 -19.45 14.37
N MET A 611 22.81 -18.35 14.11
CA MET A 611 23.25 -16.99 14.39
C MET A 611 22.34 -16.34 15.41
N HIS A 612 22.89 -15.79 16.47
CA HIS A 612 22.16 -15.18 17.56
C HIS A 612 22.43 -13.68 17.70
N ASP A 613 23.65 -13.24 17.34
CA ASP A 613 24.12 -11.87 17.52
C ASP A 613 25.08 -11.43 16.41
N ILE A 614 25.58 -10.19 16.54
CA ILE A 614 26.50 -9.58 15.59
C ILE A 614 27.84 -10.32 15.54
N ASN A 615 28.29 -10.93 16.63
CA ASN A 615 29.56 -11.68 16.66
C ASN A 615 29.42 -12.97 15.86
N GLY A 616 28.30 -13.70 16.03
CA GLY A 616 28.00 -14.88 15.21
C GLY A 616 27.91 -14.55 13.73
N LEU A 617 27.38 -13.37 13.37
CA LEU A 617 27.36 -12.89 12.00
C LEU A 617 28.79 -12.54 11.51
N LEU A 618 29.60 -11.90 12.35
CA LEU A 618 31.00 -11.58 12.04
C LEU A 618 31.81 -12.87 11.81
N ASP A 619 31.61 -13.89 12.64
CA ASP A 619 32.23 -15.22 12.46
C ASP A 619 31.89 -15.84 11.11
N ILE A 620 30.63 -15.74 10.68
CA ILE A 620 30.22 -16.18 9.35
C ILE A 620 31.00 -15.42 8.26
N PHE A 621 31.10 -14.09 8.35
CA PHE A 621 31.86 -13.30 7.38
C PHE A 621 33.36 -13.58 7.40
N ASN A 622 33.92 -13.92 8.56
CA ASN A 622 35.33 -14.33 8.70
C ASN A 622 35.57 -15.77 8.23
N GLY A 623 34.50 -16.55 8.04
CA GLY A 623 34.63 -17.96 7.68
C GLY A 623 34.75 -18.91 8.89
N ASN A 624 34.59 -18.42 10.11
CA ASN A 624 34.67 -19.19 11.35
C ASN A 624 33.29 -19.79 11.69
N VAL A 625 32.88 -20.82 10.97
CA VAL A 625 31.56 -21.44 11.17
C VAL A 625 31.63 -22.64 12.12
N SER A 626 30.71 -22.68 13.08
CA SER A 626 30.67 -23.70 14.15
C SER A 626 30.10 -25.05 13.69
N ASN A 627 29.31 -25.09 12.62
CA ASN A 627 28.56 -26.28 12.15
C ASN A 627 27.67 -26.89 13.24
N ASP A 628 27.01 -26.07 14.04
CA ASP A 628 26.23 -26.47 15.22
C ASP A 628 24.82 -26.96 14.88
N LEU A 629 24.30 -26.72 13.68
CA LEU A 629 22.98 -27.17 13.27
C LEU A 629 22.96 -28.69 13.03
N ASN A 630 22.10 -29.43 13.75
CA ASN A 630 21.94 -30.90 13.62
C ASN A 630 20.82 -31.27 12.66
N SER A 631 19.71 -30.55 12.74
CA SER A 631 18.56 -30.80 11.84
C SER A 631 17.72 -29.57 11.62
N ILE A 632 16.95 -29.58 10.55
CA ILE A 632 15.88 -28.64 10.29
C ILE A 632 14.55 -29.37 10.18
N THR A 633 13.44 -28.72 10.56
CA THR A 633 12.09 -29.26 10.37
C THR A 633 11.20 -28.17 9.81
N ILE A 634 10.56 -28.43 8.67
CA ILE A 634 9.60 -27.51 8.05
C ILE A 634 8.20 -27.92 8.50
N SER A 635 7.47 -27.00 9.12
CA SER A 635 6.17 -27.27 9.72
C SER A 635 5.14 -26.22 9.35
N THR A 636 3.87 -26.59 9.40
CA THR A 636 2.72 -25.69 9.28
C THR A 636 1.54 -26.26 10.07
N LYS A 637 0.70 -25.38 10.63
CA LYS A 637 -0.53 -25.79 11.33
C LYS A 637 -1.55 -26.43 10.37
N TYR A 638 -1.47 -26.12 9.08
CA TYR A 638 -2.46 -26.53 8.08
C TYR A 638 -1.79 -27.16 6.84
N PRO A 639 -1.24 -28.40 6.95
CA PRO A 639 -0.51 -29.04 5.86
C PRO A 639 -1.38 -29.33 4.62
N ALA A 640 -2.71 -29.40 4.79
CA ALA A 640 -3.67 -29.62 3.69
C ALA A 640 -3.63 -28.54 2.58
N PHE A 641 -2.98 -27.40 2.80
CA PHE A 641 -2.83 -26.33 1.80
C PHE A 641 -1.58 -26.46 0.93
N TYR A 642 -0.74 -27.45 1.19
CA TYR A 642 0.56 -27.64 0.54
C TYR A 642 0.66 -29.02 -0.11
N ASN A 643 1.57 -29.14 -1.08
CA ASN A 643 2.02 -30.45 -1.54
C ASN A 643 2.77 -31.12 -0.38
N LYS A 644 2.46 -32.40 -0.13
CA LYS A 644 3.01 -33.13 1.01
C LYS A 644 4.52 -33.32 0.92
N HIS A 645 5.01 -33.62 -0.30
CA HIS A 645 6.42 -33.89 -0.56
C HIS A 645 7.18 -32.58 -0.77
N ILE A 646 8.35 -32.49 -0.17
CA ILE A 646 9.33 -31.42 -0.31
C ILE A 646 10.67 -32.02 -0.72
N ARG A 647 11.38 -31.33 -1.61
CA ARG A 647 12.73 -31.70 -2.01
C ARG A 647 13.73 -30.72 -1.41
N VAL A 648 14.79 -31.27 -0.82
CA VAL A 648 15.89 -30.50 -0.21
C VAL A 648 17.19 -30.88 -0.91
N GLU A 649 17.90 -29.89 -1.45
CA GLU A 649 19.18 -30.02 -2.11
C GLU A 649 20.25 -29.33 -1.28
N PHE A 650 21.09 -30.09 -0.60
CA PHE A 650 22.24 -29.57 0.12
C PHE A 650 23.41 -29.33 -0.83
N PHE A 651 24.02 -28.18 -0.72
CA PHE A 651 25.24 -27.84 -1.48
C PHE A 651 26.23 -27.08 -0.60
N GLU A 652 27.50 -27.31 -0.89
CA GLU A 652 28.62 -26.63 -0.24
C GLU A 652 29.20 -25.53 -1.13
N VAL A 653 29.78 -24.54 -0.48
CA VAL A 653 30.54 -23.47 -1.14
C VAL A 653 31.90 -23.39 -0.45
N PRO A 654 32.99 -23.83 -1.10
CA PRO A 654 34.34 -23.74 -0.54
C PRO A 654 34.77 -22.28 -0.34
N LYS A 655 35.52 -22.05 0.74
CA LYS A 655 36.13 -20.76 1.07
C LYS A 655 37.34 -20.47 0.21
#